data_c952b418d36cabb6912b308edba2756d
#
_entry.id   c952b418d36cabb6912b308edba2756d
#
_cell.length_a   1.000
_cell.length_b   1.000
_cell.length_c   1.000
_cell.angle_alpha   90.00
_cell.angle_beta   90.00
_cell.angle_gamma   90.00
#
_symmetry.space_group_name_H-M   'P 1'
#
loop_
_entity.id
_entity.type
_entity.pdbx_description
1 polymer ?
#
loop_
_entity_poly.entity_id
_entity_poly.type
_entity_poly.pdbx_seq_one_letter_code
_entity_poly.pdbx_strand_id
1 'polypeptide(L)'
;TSYDATIYFNTFSPQYMVQWAEINSERLINPVFRLFQSELETVYEEKNMYGDFIGGQVMDTLMARYFGPHPYAYPIIGSTKNLKNPRLTEMHKFFEDYYVASNMALILSGDFDAQQVMPILEKAFSRIRSGNAPKQEKVMLPPFNGRETMKVKFPIPFIKAMGLGFRGVSANHEDQVALNIAVNLLNNSNGTGYLDKLMVEHKLMGALAINESMNEAGILAVAIMPKLLIQSYSSAEKMVWDEINRVKNGDFSDEMFNSLKLEQKRQYASSLENIDSRATIMMNLFSQGKSWNDYLNEVARIESITKEDVVRVAQKYFSNNYLCVTKSTGKYPKDNLPKPAFSPVVPRNADASSSYAKQLEKIPEQQVAPRIIDFEKDVKTSKLTPLVTLYTTPNPLNDIFTLNISYGIGALEQPELMQLTNYLQLLGTESLSFEQFRSRLQSIGSTLAFDVTPDAFVMKVTGFDNHIDETMKLVGDFIRHAKADDKKLRQIVDDAKVSEKAFFKSGDNVASALLEQVKYGDQSRYLRKLSLSQIKKLKGKDMLAIYDKVRSVQCDLHYCGTLPVEKVIGTIRQHLPLERTTVASNSPYYRELKQYDRPTVFFIDMPDMAQSIVYGYVKGDPVDDKASRHASRLFSVYFGGDMSSLMFQEIREFRSFAYRTSGRYQLPNHAHKGTAGSFTAMLSTQSDKTLDALGVLDSLIREMPLKPERVEAVKQMLVNRINNDYPPFRNLSEKVASARMEGFDRDPAEEFLRDIATMDMQDISRFYREQISGRPVVYVIAGNRKHIDMKKLAEYGTIIKVKKKDIYK
;
A
#
# COMPACT_ATOMS: atom_id res chain seq x y z
N THR A 1 9.55 -9.53 -9.68
CA THR A 1 10.59 -9.16 -10.65
C THR A 1 10.71 -7.66 -10.73
N SER A 2 11.94 -7.14 -10.72
CA SER A 2 12.30 -5.74 -10.98
C SER A 2 13.15 -5.66 -12.26
N TYR A 3 13.71 -4.48 -12.54
CA TYR A 3 14.66 -4.33 -13.66
C TYR A 3 15.97 -5.08 -13.42
N ASP A 4 16.39 -5.22 -12.17
CA ASP A 4 17.71 -5.74 -11.80
C ASP A 4 17.68 -7.11 -11.16
N ALA A 5 16.51 -7.57 -10.66
CA ALA A 5 16.43 -8.82 -9.91
C ALA A 5 15.06 -9.50 -10.03
N THR A 6 15.07 -10.83 -9.99
CA THR A 6 13.89 -11.65 -9.73
C THR A 6 13.94 -12.16 -8.30
N ILE A 7 12.87 -11.93 -7.55
CA ILE A 7 12.79 -12.22 -6.13
C ILE A 7 11.62 -13.16 -5.89
N TYR A 8 11.91 -14.25 -5.16
CA TYR A 8 10.90 -15.17 -4.62
C TYR A 8 10.90 -15.02 -3.12
N PHE A 9 9.79 -14.68 -2.53
CA PHE A 9 9.71 -14.48 -1.09
C PHE A 9 8.53 -15.25 -0.49
N ASN A 10 8.71 -15.67 0.75
CA ASN A 10 7.69 -16.31 1.56
C ASN A 10 7.77 -15.75 2.98
N THR A 11 6.64 -15.62 3.63
CA THR A 11 6.53 -15.44 5.08
C THR A 11 5.96 -16.72 5.66
N PHE A 12 6.68 -17.34 6.59
CA PHE A 12 6.28 -18.61 7.17
C PHE A 12 6.71 -18.71 8.63
N SER A 13 6.05 -19.56 9.40
CA SER A 13 6.42 -19.83 10.78
C SER A 13 7.70 -20.67 10.86
N PRO A 14 8.63 -20.40 11.80
CA PRO A 14 9.93 -21.11 11.91
C PRO A 14 9.82 -22.63 12.00
N GLN A 15 8.70 -23.16 12.51
CA GLN A 15 8.42 -24.59 12.61
C GLN A 15 8.48 -25.33 11.25
N TYR A 16 8.28 -24.62 10.14
CA TYR A 16 8.28 -25.17 8.79
C TYR A 16 9.60 -24.97 8.04
N MET A 17 10.68 -24.63 8.73
CA MET A 17 11.98 -24.33 8.11
C MET A 17 12.48 -25.47 7.20
N VAL A 18 12.34 -26.72 7.64
CA VAL A 18 12.77 -27.90 6.86
C VAL A 18 11.90 -28.07 5.62
N GLN A 19 10.57 -28.04 5.79
CA GLN A 19 9.63 -28.16 4.66
C GLN A 19 9.83 -27.03 3.66
N TRP A 20 9.97 -25.79 4.15
CA TRP A 20 10.23 -24.64 3.31
C TRP A 20 11.52 -24.79 2.50
N ALA A 21 12.61 -25.22 3.15
CA ALA A 21 13.90 -25.42 2.51
C ALA A 21 13.84 -26.51 1.42
N GLU A 22 13.19 -27.63 1.72
CA GLU A 22 13.02 -28.74 0.76
C GLU A 22 12.16 -28.32 -0.44
N ILE A 23 11.00 -27.69 -0.23
CA ILE A 23 10.13 -27.25 -1.32
C ILE A 23 10.83 -26.23 -2.22
N ASN A 24 11.47 -25.22 -1.62
CA ASN A 24 12.05 -24.15 -2.41
C ASN A 24 13.35 -24.55 -3.10
N SER A 25 14.15 -25.44 -2.53
CA SER A 25 15.32 -25.99 -3.22
C SER A 25 14.89 -26.90 -4.36
N GLU A 26 13.90 -27.79 -4.17
CA GLU A 26 13.45 -28.71 -5.22
C GLU A 26 12.88 -27.98 -6.44
N ARG A 27 12.08 -26.94 -6.24
CA ARG A 27 11.55 -26.13 -7.36
C ARG A 27 12.65 -25.41 -8.16
N LEU A 28 13.80 -25.13 -7.55
CA LEU A 28 14.96 -24.51 -8.21
C LEU A 28 15.87 -25.53 -8.89
N ILE A 29 15.81 -26.81 -8.48
CA ILE A 29 16.55 -27.91 -9.09
C ILE A 29 15.79 -28.47 -10.30
N ASN A 30 14.49 -28.70 -10.11
CA ASN A 30 13.60 -29.34 -11.11
C ASN A 30 12.41 -28.42 -11.44
N PRO A 31 12.60 -27.39 -12.26
CA PRO A 31 11.50 -26.48 -12.61
C PRO A 31 10.43 -27.22 -13.42
N VAL A 32 9.20 -27.12 -13.04
CA VAL A 32 8.03 -27.64 -13.75
C VAL A 32 7.12 -26.49 -14.14
N PHE A 33 7.03 -26.16 -15.42
CA PHE A 33 6.12 -25.13 -15.93
C PHE A 33 4.69 -25.70 -16.10
N ARG A 34 4.13 -26.15 -14.99
CA ARG A 34 2.79 -26.74 -14.95
C ARG A 34 1.73 -25.65 -15.18
N LEU A 35 0.65 -26.01 -15.88
CA LEU A 35 -0.44 -25.09 -16.23
C LEU A 35 0.05 -23.82 -16.95
N PHE A 36 1.13 -23.95 -17.74
CA PHE A 36 1.80 -22.83 -18.38
C PHE A 36 0.83 -21.96 -19.21
N GLN A 37 -0.09 -22.55 -19.97
CA GLN A 37 -1.05 -21.81 -20.79
C GLN A 37 -2.01 -21.02 -19.90
N SER A 38 -2.49 -21.61 -18.80
CA SER A 38 -3.35 -20.94 -17.85
C SER A 38 -2.68 -19.72 -17.20
N GLU A 39 -1.42 -19.89 -16.78
CA GLU A 39 -0.64 -18.79 -16.19
C GLU A 39 -0.36 -17.69 -17.23
N LEU A 40 -0.02 -18.05 -18.47
CA LEU A 40 0.17 -17.10 -19.55
C LEU A 40 -1.06 -16.22 -19.78
N GLU A 41 -2.26 -16.83 -19.79
CA GLU A 41 -3.52 -16.10 -19.89
C GLU A 41 -3.74 -15.18 -18.67
N THR A 42 -3.33 -15.63 -17.49
CA THR A 42 -3.39 -14.82 -16.25
C THR A 42 -2.45 -13.61 -16.32
N VAL A 43 -1.22 -13.79 -16.80
CA VAL A 43 -0.26 -12.69 -17.03
C VAL A 43 -0.77 -11.73 -18.11
N TYR A 44 -1.49 -12.23 -19.10
CA TYR A 44 -2.14 -11.39 -20.09
C TYR A 44 -3.23 -10.50 -19.47
N GLU A 45 -4.03 -11.05 -18.54
CA GLU A 45 -4.98 -10.24 -17.77
C GLU A 45 -4.28 -9.21 -16.85
N GLU A 46 -3.14 -9.57 -16.29
CA GLU A 46 -2.31 -8.62 -15.54
C GLU A 46 -1.84 -7.46 -16.43
N LYS A 47 -1.41 -7.75 -17.68
CA LYS A 47 -1.06 -6.70 -18.66
C LYS A 47 -2.25 -5.81 -18.99
N ASN A 48 -3.47 -6.36 -19.10
CA ASN A 48 -4.69 -5.58 -19.31
C ASN A 48 -4.97 -4.65 -18.11
N MET A 49 -4.78 -5.13 -16.90
CA MET A 49 -4.91 -4.33 -15.67
C MET A 49 -3.94 -3.14 -15.67
N TYR A 50 -2.66 -3.38 -15.99
CA TYR A 50 -1.69 -2.29 -16.17
C TYR A 50 -2.08 -1.32 -17.29
N GLY A 51 -2.67 -1.81 -18.36
CA GLY A 51 -3.20 -1.01 -19.47
C GLY A 51 -4.39 -0.13 -19.08
N ASP A 52 -5.17 -0.51 -18.07
CA ASP A 52 -6.27 0.29 -17.54
C ASP A 52 -5.79 1.32 -16.49
N PHE A 53 -4.58 1.14 -15.95
CA PHE A 53 -3.95 2.12 -15.07
C PHE A 53 -3.28 3.23 -15.90
N ILE A 54 -3.84 4.43 -15.82
CA ILE A 54 -3.43 5.57 -16.65
C ILE A 54 -1.92 5.91 -16.50
N GLY A 55 -1.37 5.75 -15.31
CA GLY A 55 0.04 6.03 -15.03
C GLY A 55 1.00 5.02 -15.67
N GLY A 56 0.60 3.74 -15.79
CA GLY A 56 1.46 2.67 -16.30
C GLY A 56 1.90 2.89 -17.74
N GLN A 57 0.97 3.20 -18.63
CA GLN A 57 1.27 3.43 -20.04
C GLN A 57 2.15 4.67 -20.28
N VAL A 58 1.94 5.71 -19.48
CA VAL A 58 2.80 6.91 -19.51
C VAL A 58 4.20 6.54 -19.06
N MET A 59 4.33 5.74 -17.99
CA MET A 59 5.63 5.31 -17.46
C MET A 59 6.39 4.46 -18.49
N ASP A 60 5.76 3.45 -19.11
CA ASP A 60 6.38 2.62 -20.17
C ASP A 60 6.96 3.50 -21.29
N THR A 61 6.20 4.50 -21.71
CA THR A 61 6.64 5.44 -22.76
C THR A 61 7.80 6.33 -22.31
N LEU A 62 7.77 6.77 -21.06
CA LEU A 62 8.85 7.58 -20.47
C LEU A 62 10.13 6.76 -20.34
N MET A 63 10.04 5.54 -19.82
CA MET A 63 11.18 4.62 -19.67
C MET A 63 11.80 4.29 -21.04
N ALA A 64 10.98 3.97 -22.04
CA ALA A 64 11.45 3.72 -23.39
C ALA A 64 12.23 4.91 -24.00
N ARG A 65 11.76 6.13 -23.79
CA ARG A 65 12.44 7.34 -24.30
C ARG A 65 13.66 7.73 -23.45
N TYR A 66 13.58 7.56 -22.13
CA TYR A 66 14.62 7.95 -21.20
C TYR A 66 15.83 7.03 -21.31
N PHE A 67 15.61 5.70 -21.36
CA PHE A 67 16.67 4.71 -21.40
C PHE A 67 17.10 4.29 -22.81
N GLY A 68 16.27 4.53 -23.84
CA GLY A 68 16.63 4.27 -25.25
C GLY A 68 17.12 2.84 -25.52
N PRO A 69 18.44 2.65 -25.80
CA PRO A 69 18.97 1.32 -26.12
C PRO A 69 19.19 0.42 -24.89
N HIS A 70 19.12 0.97 -23.68
CA HIS A 70 19.37 0.22 -22.44
C HIS A 70 18.21 -0.73 -22.12
N PRO A 71 18.44 -1.92 -21.55
CA PRO A 71 17.39 -2.86 -21.13
C PRO A 71 16.28 -2.25 -20.26
N TYR A 72 16.57 -1.24 -19.44
CA TYR A 72 15.56 -0.52 -18.66
C TYR A 72 14.49 0.23 -19.48
N ALA A 73 14.67 0.31 -20.79
CA ALA A 73 13.67 0.87 -21.71
C ALA A 73 12.45 -0.05 -21.89
N TYR A 74 12.57 -1.34 -21.58
CA TYR A 74 11.52 -2.32 -21.80
C TYR A 74 10.68 -2.55 -20.54
N PRO A 75 9.34 -2.65 -20.67
CA PRO A 75 8.48 -2.94 -19.52
C PRO A 75 8.75 -4.34 -18.98
N ILE A 76 8.80 -4.48 -17.66
CA ILE A 76 9.09 -5.75 -16.95
C ILE A 76 8.08 -6.85 -17.35
N ILE A 77 6.80 -6.51 -17.46
CA ILE A 77 5.74 -7.45 -17.85
C ILE A 77 5.81 -7.86 -19.34
N GLY A 78 6.71 -7.24 -20.12
CA GLY A 78 6.84 -7.48 -21.54
C GLY A 78 5.78 -6.80 -22.39
N SER A 79 5.83 -7.08 -23.71
CA SER A 79 4.85 -6.60 -24.68
C SER A 79 3.73 -7.61 -24.88
N THR A 80 2.55 -7.12 -25.31
CA THR A 80 1.42 -8.00 -25.69
C THR A 80 1.82 -9.02 -26.77
N LYS A 81 2.67 -8.63 -27.70
CA LYS A 81 3.18 -9.52 -28.76
C LYS A 81 3.99 -10.67 -28.17
N ASN A 82 4.87 -10.41 -27.22
CA ASN A 82 5.72 -11.43 -26.60
C ASN A 82 4.89 -12.40 -25.74
N LEU A 83 3.91 -11.85 -24.96
CA LEU A 83 3.01 -12.67 -24.14
C LEU A 83 2.12 -13.62 -24.97
N LYS A 84 1.87 -13.32 -26.25
CA LYS A 84 1.07 -14.18 -27.12
C LYS A 84 1.84 -15.32 -27.76
N ASN A 85 3.14 -15.28 -27.74
CA ASN A 85 3.96 -16.25 -28.50
C ASN A 85 5.23 -16.65 -27.71
N PRO A 86 5.11 -17.09 -26.45
CA PRO A 86 6.25 -17.56 -25.67
C PRO A 86 6.69 -18.93 -26.17
N ARG A 87 7.98 -19.22 -26.04
CA ARG A 87 8.56 -20.54 -26.31
C ARG A 87 9.02 -21.16 -24.99
N LEU A 88 8.46 -22.31 -24.64
CA LEU A 88 8.86 -23.06 -23.44
C LEU A 88 10.34 -23.41 -23.44
N THR A 89 10.90 -23.75 -24.60
CA THR A 89 12.33 -24.06 -24.75
C THR A 89 13.23 -22.87 -24.38
N GLU A 90 12.83 -21.64 -24.71
CA GLU A 90 13.57 -20.43 -24.34
C GLU A 90 13.44 -20.14 -22.84
N MET A 91 12.30 -20.44 -22.24
CA MET A 91 12.10 -20.31 -20.80
C MET A 91 12.96 -21.33 -20.03
N HIS A 92 13.02 -22.57 -20.48
CA HIS A 92 13.93 -23.58 -19.91
C HIS A 92 15.39 -23.14 -20.01
N LYS A 93 15.79 -22.66 -21.21
CA LYS A 93 17.14 -22.14 -21.41
C LYS A 93 17.46 -20.95 -20.51
N PHE A 94 16.53 -19.98 -20.37
CA PHE A 94 16.69 -18.86 -19.45
C PHE A 94 16.87 -19.33 -18.01
N PHE A 95 16.08 -20.31 -17.58
CA PHE A 95 16.23 -20.89 -16.26
C PHE A 95 17.59 -21.57 -16.09
N GLU A 96 18.04 -22.34 -17.05
CA GLU A 96 19.35 -23.00 -17.04
C GLU A 96 20.51 -22.01 -17.00
N ASP A 97 20.41 -20.92 -17.72
CA ASP A 97 21.46 -19.90 -17.84
C ASP A 97 21.57 -19.04 -16.56
N TYR A 98 20.45 -18.68 -15.92
CA TYR A 98 20.45 -17.67 -14.86
C TYR A 98 20.19 -18.23 -13.46
N TYR A 99 19.56 -19.41 -13.32
CA TYR A 99 19.28 -20.02 -12.01
C TYR A 99 20.40 -20.98 -11.61
N VAL A 100 21.56 -20.42 -11.41
CA VAL A 100 22.80 -21.10 -10.97
C VAL A 100 23.27 -20.53 -9.63
N ALA A 101 23.91 -21.34 -8.82
CA ALA A 101 24.27 -20.99 -7.44
C ALA A 101 25.05 -19.67 -7.30
N SER A 102 25.97 -19.38 -8.24
CA SER A 102 26.76 -18.14 -8.23
C SER A 102 25.95 -16.86 -8.52
N ASN A 103 24.73 -16.98 -9.07
CA ASN A 103 23.86 -15.88 -9.44
C ASN A 103 22.63 -15.76 -8.51
N MET A 104 22.64 -16.47 -7.39
CA MET A 104 21.50 -16.53 -6.47
C MET A 104 21.95 -16.23 -5.04
N ALA A 105 21.06 -15.59 -4.26
CA ALA A 105 21.23 -15.42 -2.83
C ALA A 105 20.03 -16.00 -2.10
N LEU A 106 20.30 -16.65 -0.98
CA LEU A 106 19.30 -17.06 -0.01
C LEU A 106 19.34 -16.08 1.17
N ILE A 107 18.24 -15.42 1.42
CA ILE A 107 18.13 -14.38 2.45
C ILE A 107 17.03 -14.76 3.42
N LEU A 108 17.37 -14.83 4.71
CA LEU A 108 16.43 -15.05 5.80
C LEU A 108 16.46 -13.86 6.76
N SER A 109 15.30 -13.39 7.16
CA SER A 109 15.14 -12.36 8.19
C SER A 109 13.98 -12.74 9.10
N GLY A 110 14.22 -12.83 10.40
CA GLY A 110 13.19 -13.23 11.36
C GLY A 110 13.77 -13.76 12.66
N ASP A 111 12.92 -14.47 13.40
CA ASP A 111 13.24 -15.07 14.68
C ASP A 111 13.68 -16.54 14.48
N PHE A 112 14.96 -16.78 14.37
CA PHE A 112 15.56 -18.10 14.23
C PHE A 112 17.01 -18.13 14.73
N ASP A 113 17.46 -19.30 15.13
CA ASP A 113 18.88 -19.58 15.47
C ASP A 113 19.65 -19.96 14.21
N ALA A 114 20.61 -19.12 13.82
CA ALA A 114 21.40 -19.32 12.62
C ALA A 114 22.22 -20.63 12.67
N GLN A 115 22.71 -21.06 13.84
CA GLN A 115 23.50 -22.30 13.98
C GLN A 115 22.65 -23.55 13.74
N GLN A 116 21.36 -23.50 14.10
CA GLN A 116 20.42 -24.60 13.87
C GLN A 116 19.90 -24.62 12.42
N VAL A 117 19.70 -23.44 11.82
CA VAL A 117 19.12 -23.31 10.48
C VAL A 117 20.14 -23.55 9.36
N MET A 118 21.40 -23.12 9.52
CA MET A 118 22.45 -23.27 8.49
C MET A 118 22.60 -24.71 7.97
N PRO A 119 22.68 -25.76 8.81
CA PRO A 119 22.80 -27.13 8.30
C PRO A 119 21.59 -27.58 7.46
N ILE A 120 20.39 -27.09 7.80
CA ILE A 120 19.16 -27.39 7.04
C ILE A 120 19.24 -26.74 5.64
N LEU A 121 19.67 -25.49 5.59
CA LEU A 121 19.82 -24.75 4.34
C LEU A 121 20.94 -25.34 3.47
N GLU A 122 22.09 -25.65 4.05
CA GLU A 122 23.21 -26.28 3.33
C GLU A 122 22.76 -27.61 2.71
N LYS A 123 22.10 -28.46 3.47
CA LYS A 123 21.59 -29.74 2.97
C LYS A 123 20.64 -29.59 1.81
N ALA A 124 19.70 -28.64 1.89
CA ALA A 124 18.68 -28.43 0.87
C ALA A 124 19.22 -27.72 -0.38
N PHE A 125 19.92 -26.62 -0.22
CA PHE A 125 20.30 -25.71 -1.32
C PHE A 125 21.66 -26.03 -1.95
N SER A 126 22.55 -26.82 -1.32
CA SER A 126 23.79 -27.29 -1.96
C SER A 126 23.57 -28.12 -3.21
N ARG A 127 22.36 -28.61 -3.43
CA ARG A 127 21.97 -29.38 -4.62
C ARG A 127 21.72 -28.50 -5.85
N ILE A 128 21.66 -27.15 -5.70
CA ILE A 128 21.46 -26.23 -6.83
C ILE A 128 22.69 -26.28 -7.74
N ARG A 129 22.42 -26.22 -9.05
CA ARG A 129 23.47 -26.30 -10.09
C ARG A 129 24.53 -25.22 -9.91
N SER A 130 25.80 -25.63 -9.96
CA SER A 130 26.91 -24.70 -10.11
C SER A 130 26.98 -24.20 -11.53
N GLY A 131 27.44 -22.96 -11.73
CA GLY A 131 27.60 -22.35 -13.03
C GLY A 131 27.78 -20.84 -12.91
N ASN A 132 28.01 -20.20 -14.02
CA ASN A 132 28.06 -18.73 -14.11
C ASN A 132 26.94 -18.25 -15.02
N ALA A 133 26.20 -17.26 -14.59
CA ALA A 133 25.23 -16.57 -15.44
C ALA A 133 25.94 -15.90 -16.63
N PRO A 134 25.27 -15.78 -17.78
CA PRO A 134 25.81 -15.05 -18.91
C PRO A 134 26.20 -13.62 -18.53
N LYS A 135 27.37 -13.18 -18.96
CA LYS A 135 27.79 -11.79 -18.76
C LYS A 135 26.92 -10.88 -19.59
N GLN A 136 26.34 -9.88 -18.94
CA GLN A 136 25.59 -8.84 -19.63
C GLN A 136 26.55 -7.77 -20.16
N GLU A 137 26.31 -7.32 -21.39
CA GLU A 137 27.03 -6.19 -21.95
C GLU A 137 26.51 -4.90 -21.31
N LYS A 138 27.45 -4.07 -20.84
CA LYS A 138 27.10 -2.75 -20.30
C LYS A 138 26.70 -1.80 -21.43
N VAL A 139 25.48 -1.33 -21.39
CA VAL A 139 24.95 -0.37 -22.34
C VAL A 139 25.10 1.04 -21.76
N MET A 140 25.97 1.84 -22.38
CA MET A 140 26.16 3.24 -21.98
C MET A 140 25.01 4.08 -22.50
N LEU A 141 24.40 4.85 -21.61
CA LEU A 141 23.36 5.80 -21.97
C LEU A 141 23.99 7.09 -22.54
N PRO A 142 23.64 7.49 -23.77
CA PRO A 142 24.13 8.76 -24.29
C PRO A 142 23.52 9.91 -23.46
N PRO A 143 24.27 11.01 -23.27
CA PRO A 143 23.70 12.23 -22.68
C PRO A 143 22.57 12.76 -23.58
N PHE A 144 21.64 13.51 -22.99
CA PHE A 144 20.69 14.30 -23.76
C PHE A 144 21.44 15.47 -24.45
N ASN A 145 20.95 15.88 -25.60
CA ASN A 145 21.55 16.97 -26.36
C ASN A 145 20.75 18.27 -26.13
N GLY A 146 21.19 19.07 -25.17
CA GLY A 146 20.43 20.23 -24.73
C GLY A 146 19.07 19.86 -24.11
N ARG A 147 18.10 20.75 -24.26
CA ARG A 147 16.71 20.55 -23.84
C ARG A 147 15.94 19.77 -24.92
N GLU A 148 15.93 18.47 -24.83
CA GLU A 148 15.10 17.63 -25.67
C GLU A 148 13.63 17.64 -25.22
N THR A 149 12.68 17.50 -26.15
CA THR A 149 11.26 17.57 -25.83
C THR A 149 10.49 16.33 -26.21
N MET A 150 9.51 15.99 -25.39
CA MET A 150 8.57 14.88 -25.61
C MET A 150 7.16 15.27 -25.18
N LYS A 151 6.14 14.79 -25.93
CA LYS A 151 4.73 14.93 -25.54
C LYS A 151 4.14 13.58 -25.24
N VAL A 152 3.50 13.43 -24.09
CA VAL A 152 2.76 12.22 -23.71
C VAL A 152 1.27 12.51 -23.65
N LYS A 153 0.45 11.57 -24.12
CA LYS A 153 -1.01 11.68 -24.01
C LYS A 153 -1.47 11.21 -22.64
N PHE A 154 -2.42 11.95 -22.05
CA PHE A 154 -3.02 11.60 -20.77
C PHE A 154 -4.50 12.00 -20.79
N PRO A 155 -5.44 11.09 -20.45
CA PRO A 155 -6.87 11.27 -20.75
C PRO A 155 -7.62 12.15 -19.75
N ILE A 156 -6.95 12.93 -18.91
CA ILE A 156 -7.60 13.87 -17.96
C ILE A 156 -7.46 15.29 -18.52
N PRO A 157 -8.56 15.93 -18.96
CA PRO A 157 -8.52 17.28 -19.50
C PRO A 157 -8.24 18.31 -18.40
N PHE A 158 -7.72 19.48 -18.78
CA PHE A 158 -7.45 20.66 -17.93
C PHE A 158 -6.37 20.49 -16.85
N ILE A 159 -5.83 19.30 -16.65
CA ILE A 159 -4.68 19.10 -15.81
C ILE A 159 -3.42 19.21 -16.68
N LYS A 160 -2.52 20.10 -16.30
CA LYS A 160 -1.19 20.22 -16.88
C LYS A 160 -0.22 19.42 -16.05
N ALA A 161 0.67 18.68 -16.68
CA ALA A 161 1.79 18.01 -16.05
C ALA A 161 3.00 18.05 -16.96
N MET A 162 4.18 18.20 -16.40
CA MET A 162 5.44 18.10 -17.11
C MET A 162 6.49 17.44 -16.24
N GLY A 163 7.57 16.98 -16.85
CA GLY A 163 8.73 16.39 -16.19
C GLY A 163 10.02 16.89 -16.81
N LEU A 164 11.01 17.12 -15.98
CA LEU A 164 12.39 17.37 -16.38
C LEU A 164 13.20 16.13 -15.98
N GLY A 165 13.69 15.37 -16.95
CA GLY A 165 14.46 14.13 -16.74
C GLY A 165 15.93 14.34 -17.06
N PHE A 166 16.78 14.17 -16.07
CA PHE A 166 18.25 14.24 -16.18
C PHE A 166 18.83 12.85 -16.06
N ARG A 167 20.05 12.62 -16.54
CA ARG A 167 20.75 11.37 -16.28
C ARG A 167 21.10 11.27 -14.81
N GLY A 168 20.56 10.28 -14.12
CA GLY A 168 20.91 9.93 -12.75
C GLY A 168 22.12 9.00 -12.68
N VAL A 169 22.47 8.60 -11.48
CA VAL A 169 23.63 7.73 -11.19
C VAL A 169 23.19 6.32 -10.84
N SER A 170 24.06 5.34 -11.04
CA SER A 170 23.86 3.98 -10.56
C SER A 170 23.89 3.91 -9.03
N ALA A 171 23.32 2.85 -8.46
CA ALA A 171 23.26 2.65 -7.02
C ALA A 171 24.63 2.56 -6.33
N ASN A 172 25.67 2.20 -7.08
CA ASN A 172 27.07 2.07 -6.57
C ASN A 172 27.91 3.32 -6.83
N HIS A 173 27.33 4.37 -7.39
CA HIS A 173 28.09 5.58 -7.71
C HIS A 173 28.43 6.38 -6.44
N GLU A 174 29.66 6.93 -6.38
CA GLU A 174 30.12 7.74 -5.23
C GLU A 174 29.26 8.98 -4.95
N ASP A 175 28.70 9.59 -6.00
CA ASP A 175 27.86 10.79 -5.91
C ASP A 175 26.43 10.52 -5.40
N GLN A 176 26.01 9.26 -5.23
CA GLN A 176 24.62 8.89 -4.96
C GLN A 176 24.09 9.52 -3.65
N VAL A 177 24.87 9.49 -2.56
CA VAL A 177 24.47 10.04 -1.26
C VAL A 177 24.36 11.56 -1.30
N ALA A 178 25.36 12.23 -1.89
CA ALA A 178 25.33 13.68 -2.05
C ALA A 178 24.16 14.15 -2.94
N LEU A 179 23.85 13.37 -3.98
CA LEU A 179 22.73 13.67 -4.89
C LEU A 179 21.36 13.49 -4.19
N ASN A 180 21.23 12.52 -3.28
CA ASN A 180 20.05 12.37 -2.43
C ASN A 180 19.84 13.61 -1.55
N ILE A 181 20.90 14.14 -0.94
CA ILE A 181 20.82 15.38 -0.15
C ILE A 181 20.43 16.56 -1.03
N ALA A 182 21.00 16.69 -2.25
CA ALA A 182 20.62 17.72 -3.20
C ALA A 182 19.13 17.67 -3.58
N VAL A 183 18.57 16.48 -3.77
CA VAL A 183 17.15 16.27 -4.02
C VAL A 183 16.30 16.60 -2.79
N ASN A 184 16.76 16.25 -1.58
CA ASN A 184 16.06 16.57 -0.33
C ASN A 184 16.06 18.07 0.02
N LEU A 185 17.03 18.84 -0.49
CA LEU A 185 16.96 20.31 -0.45
C LEU A 185 15.82 20.86 -1.32
N LEU A 186 15.43 20.12 -2.35
CA LEU A 186 14.29 20.48 -3.21
C LEU A 186 12.96 20.03 -2.60
N ASN A 187 12.87 18.77 -2.12
CA ASN A 187 11.68 18.21 -1.45
C ASN A 187 12.10 17.29 -0.31
N ASN A 188 11.43 17.39 0.84
CA ASN A 188 11.67 16.52 1.98
C ASN A 188 10.40 16.23 2.78
N SER A 189 10.47 15.29 3.74
CA SER A 189 9.31 14.82 4.52
C SER A 189 8.70 15.89 5.44
N ASN A 190 9.46 16.94 5.78
CA ASN A 190 8.97 18.06 6.59
C ASN A 190 8.34 19.19 5.76
N GLY A 191 8.43 19.11 4.42
CA GLY A 191 7.87 20.13 3.53
C GLY A 191 8.65 21.45 3.57
N THR A 192 9.95 21.41 3.89
CA THR A 192 10.83 22.58 3.99
C THR A 192 11.68 22.82 2.75
N GLY A 193 11.64 21.89 1.77
CA GLY A 193 12.39 21.97 0.53
C GLY A 193 11.96 23.15 -0.34
N TYR A 194 12.81 23.53 -1.26
CA TYR A 194 12.56 24.70 -2.11
C TYR A 194 11.36 24.50 -3.04
N LEU A 195 11.14 23.30 -3.57
CA LEU A 195 9.95 22.97 -4.35
C LEU A 195 8.71 22.84 -3.45
N ASP A 196 8.88 22.34 -2.21
CA ASP A 196 7.80 22.28 -1.22
C ASP A 196 7.26 23.69 -0.95
N LYS A 197 8.15 24.67 -0.86
CA LYS A 197 7.78 26.07 -0.68
C LYS A 197 6.91 26.58 -1.82
N LEU A 198 7.22 26.24 -3.06
CA LEU A 198 6.40 26.65 -4.22
C LEU A 198 4.97 26.07 -4.14
N MET A 199 4.83 24.86 -3.57
CA MET A 199 3.52 24.25 -3.35
C MET A 199 2.78 24.90 -2.19
N VAL A 200 3.44 25.08 -1.04
CA VAL A 200 2.86 25.70 0.16
C VAL A 200 2.43 27.15 -0.10
N GLU A 201 3.15 27.89 -0.92
CA GLU A 201 2.81 29.25 -1.38
C GLU A 201 1.79 29.25 -2.54
N HIS A 202 1.33 28.08 -2.98
CA HIS A 202 0.43 27.90 -4.12
C HIS A 202 0.94 28.57 -5.40
N LYS A 203 2.26 28.53 -5.63
CA LYS A 203 2.90 28.96 -6.90
C LYS A 203 2.85 27.87 -7.96
N LEU A 204 2.93 26.60 -7.52
CA LEU A 204 2.67 25.39 -8.31
C LEU A 204 1.58 24.56 -7.61
N MET A 205 0.90 23.68 -8.35
CA MET A 205 0.03 22.68 -7.74
C MET A 205 0.82 21.51 -7.19
N GLY A 206 1.91 21.13 -7.85
CA GLY A 206 2.80 20.05 -7.42
C GLY A 206 4.18 20.21 -8.03
N ALA A 207 5.19 19.84 -7.28
CA ALA A 207 6.55 19.68 -7.75
C ALA A 207 7.24 18.61 -6.90
N LEU A 208 7.89 17.64 -7.54
CA LEU A 208 8.57 16.54 -6.85
C LEU A 208 9.88 16.21 -7.56
N ALA A 209 10.99 16.37 -6.85
CA ALA A 209 12.29 15.91 -7.30
C ALA A 209 12.50 14.44 -6.90
N ILE A 210 13.06 13.65 -7.79
CA ILE A 210 13.23 12.20 -7.65
C ILE A 210 14.68 11.86 -8.03
N ASN A 211 15.37 11.09 -7.19
CA ASN A 211 16.61 10.41 -7.51
C ASN A 211 16.43 8.93 -7.28
N GLU A 212 16.25 8.15 -8.36
CA GLU A 212 16.09 6.70 -8.35
C GLU A 212 17.32 6.06 -8.98
N SER A 213 18.10 5.37 -8.17
CA SER A 213 19.33 4.72 -8.61
C SER A 213 19.11 3.20 -8.71
N MET A 214 19.19 2.67 -9.94
CA MET A 214 19.20 1.24 -10.25
C MET A 214 20.65 0.75 -10.40
N ASN A 215 20.86 -0.56 -10.62
CA ASN A 215 22.21 -1.14 -10.60
C ASN A 215 23.16 -0.50 -11.64
N GLU A 216 22.69 -0.25 -12.86
CA GLU A 216 23.53 0.22 -13.96
C GLU A 216 23.37 1.71 -14.26
N ALA A 217 22.20 2.27 -14.01
CA ALA A 217 21.89 3.67 -14.32
C ALA A 217 20.82 4.20 -13.35
N GLY A 218 20.60 5.51 -13.33
CA GLY A 218 19.59 6.13 -12.47
C GLY A 218 18.71 7.12 -13.20
N ILE A 219 17.62 7.46 -12.54
CA ILE A 219 16.68 8.51 -12.94
C ILE A 219 16.84 9.68 -11.97
N LEU A 220 17.26 10.84 -12.46
CA LEU A 220 17.13 12.11 -11.76
C LEU A 220 16.04 12.90 -12.48
N ALA A 221 14.96 13.24 -11.80
CA ALA A 221 13.84 13.90 -12.44
C ALA A 221 13.14 14.90 -11.53
N VAL A 222 12.46 15.88 -12.12
CA VAL A 222 11.53 16.77 -11.42
C VAL A 222 10.19 16.71 -12.12
N ALA A 223 9.19 16.13 -11.44
CA ALA A 223 7.80 16.16 -11.89
C ALA A 223 7.15 17.49 -11.46
N ILE A 224 6.40 18.11 -12.34
CA ILE A 224 5.84 19.46 -12.13
C ILE A 224 4.38 19.47 -12.53
N MET A 225 3.53 20.00 -11.69
CA MET A 225 2.12 20.26 -11.96
C MET A 225 1.87 21.78 -11.89
N PRO A 226 1.78 22.46 -13.03
CA PRO A 226 1.42 23.87 -13.08
C PRO A 226 0.01 24.13 -12.55
N LYS A 227 -0.27 25.36 -12.14
CA LYS A 227 -1.64 25.76 -11.76
C LYS A 227 -2.62 25.51 -12.90
N LEU A 228 -3.81 25.06 -12.55
CA LEU A 228 -4.87 24.77 -13.50
C LEU A 228 -5.20 25.98 -14.37
N LEU A 229 -5.29 25.75 -15.68
CA LEU A 229 -5.72 26.67 -16.72
C LEU A 229 -4.81 27.87 -17.01
N ILE A 230 -4.30 28.57 -15.98
CA ILE A 230 -3.67 29.88 -16.11
C ILE A 230 -2.14 29.87 -16.28
N GLN A 231 -1.44 28.86 -15.74
CA GLN A 231 0.02 28.83 -15.77
C GLN A 231 0.55 28.11 -17.01
N SER A 232 1.52 28.71 -17.69
CA SER A 232 2.21 28.04 -18.80
C SER A 232 3.24 27.04 -18.33
N TYR A 233 3.58 26.06 -19.17
CA TYR A 233 4.68 25.13 -18.91
C TYR A 233 6.00 25.87 -18.72
N SER A 234 6.29 26.85 -19.57
CA SER A 234 7.52 27.63 -19.50
C SER A 234 7.65 28.41 -18.17
N SER A 235 6.55 28.99 -17.68
CA SER A 235 6.57 29.70 -16.39
C SER A 235 6.82 28.73 -15.22
N ALA A 236 6.21 27.54 -15.25
CA ALA A 236 6.40 26.53 -14.21
C ALA A 236 7.82 25.96 -14.24
N GLU A 237 8.33 25.66 -15.44
CA GLU A 237 9.70 25.19 -15.67
C GLU A 237 10.73 26.20 -15.14
N LYS A 238 10.54 27.47 -15.45
CA LYS A 238 11.41 28.54 -14.95
C LYS A 238 11.46 28.60 -13.42
N MET A 239 10.31 28.53 -12.75
CA MET A 239 10.23 28.53 -11.28
C MET A 239 11.03 27.37 -10.69
N VAL A 240 10.92 26.18 -11.27
CA VAL A 240 11.67 25.00 -10.81
C VAL A 240 13.17 25.16 -11.04
N TRP A 241 13.56 25.69 -12.19
CA TRP A 241 14.96 25.98 -12.46
C TRP A 241 15.54 27.04 -11.53
N ASP A 242 14.77 28.05 -11.16
CA ASP A 242 15.20 29.06 -10.20
C ASP A 242 15.56 28.40 -8.85
N GLU A 243 14.76 27.43 -8.36
CA GLU A 243 15.05 26.71 -7.12
C GLU A 243 16.18 25.68 -7.26
N ILE A 244 16.29 24.98 -8.39
CA ILE A 244 17.44 24.11 -8.68
C ILE A 244 18.75 24.94 -8.67
N ASN A 245 18.75 26.14 -9.26
CA ASN A 245 19.92 27.02 -9.29
C ASN A 245 20.32 27.50 -7.90
N ARG A 246 19.39 27.64 -6.96
CA ARG A 246 19.73 27.92 -5.55
C ARG A 246 20.60 26.81 -4.97
N VAL A 247 20.21 25.54 -5.17
CA VAL A 247 21.02 24.39 -4.72
C VAL A 247 22.39 24.36 -5.42
N LYS A 248 22.43 24.60 -6.74
CA LYS A 248 23.68 24.67 -7.53
C LYS A 248 24.61 25.76 -7.09
N ASN A 249 24.09 26.87 -6.55
CA ASN A 249 24.88 28.01 -6.08
C ASN A 249 25.21 27.91 -4.59
N GLY A 250 24.78 26.85 -3.88
CA GLY A 250 25.03 26.71 -2.45
C GLY A 250 24.18 27.66 -1.57
N ASP A 251 23.07 28.20 -2.13
CA ASP A 251 22.17 29.11 -1.41
C ASP A 251 21.21 28.31 -0.52
N PHE A 252 21.77 27.64 0.52
CA PHE A 252 21.08 26.96 1.58
C PHE A 252 21.87 27.04 2.89
N SER A 253 21.15 27.07 4.02
CA SER A 253 21.79 27.23 5.33
C SER A 253 22.43 25.93 5.81
N ASP A 254 23.42 26.05 6.70
CA ASP A 254 24.05 24.90 7.38
C ASP A 254 23.02 24.17 8.27
N GLU A 255 22.11 24.93 8.87
CA GLU A 255 21.01 24.34 9.68
C GLU A 255 20.14 23.40 8.82
N MET A 256 19.68 23.84 7.65
CA MET A 256 18.90 23.03 6.73
C MET A 256 19.69 21.80 6.25
N PHE A 257 20.94 22.00 5.87
CA PHE A 257 21.82 20.91 5.43
C PHE A 257 22.01 19.85 6.52
N ASN A 258 22.34 20.26 7.74
CA ASN A 258 22.54 19.34 8.87
C ASN A 258 21.22 18.65 9.28
N SER A 259 20.10 19.35 9.21
CA SER A 259 18.78 18.78 9.49
C SER A 259 18.42 17.67 8.50
N LEU A 260 18.76 17.81 7.22
CA LEU A 260 18.53 16.74 6.22
C LEU A 260 19.42 15.52 6.46
N LYS A 261 20.67 15.72 6.88
CA LYS A 261 21.55 14.61 7.28
C LYS A 261 20.98 13.87 8.50
N LEU A 262 20.48 14.59 9.50
CA LEU A 262 19.85 14.02 10.68
C LEU A 262 18.58 13.21 10.30
N GLU A 263 17.77 13.73 9.38
CA GLU A 263 16.60 13.04 8.85
C GLU A 263 16.97 11.74 8.13
N GLN A 264 17.99 11.74 7.28
CA GLN A 264 18.48 10.53 6.60
C GLN A 264 18.99 9.49 7.61
N LYS A 265 19.72 9.90 8.65
CA LYS A 265 20.18 8.99 9.72
C LYS A 265 19.01 8.36 10.46
N ARG A 266 17.96 9.13 10.76
CA ARG A 266 16.74 8.62 11.39
C ARG A 266 16.04 7.59 10.48
N GLN A 267 15.90 7.91 9.19
CA GLN A 267 15.29 6.99 8.20
C GLN A 267 16.09 5.69 8.08
N TYR A 268 17.42 5.79 8.06
CA TYR A 268 18.31 4.63 8.04
C TYR A 268 18.09 3.73 9.28
N ALA A 269 18.08 4.28 10.48
CA ALA A 269 17.85 3.52 11.70
C ALA A 269 16.45 2.89 11.73
N SER A 270 15.41 3.62 11.32
CA SER A 270 14.04 3.10 11.24
C SER A 270 13.88 1.97 10.22
N SER A 271 14.65 1.97 9.13
CA SER A 271 14.55 0.94 8.09
C SER A 271 14.94 -0.46 8.59
N LEU A 272 15.72 -0.54 9.67
CA LEU A 272 16.12 -1.79 10.30
C LEU A 272 15.09 -2.38 11.28
N GLU A 273 14.02 -1.67 11.59
CA GLU A 273 13.03 -2.11 12.58
C GLU A 273 12.15 -3.27 12.08
N ASN A 274 11.87 -3.30 10.78
CA ASN A 274 10.98 -4.29 10.18
C ASN A 274 11.77 -5.43 9.53
N ILE A 275 11.32 -6.68 9.74
CA ILE A 275 11.98 -7.89 9.20
C ILE A 275 11.97 -7.91 7.67
N ASP A 276 10.86 -7.47 7.05
CA ASP A 276 10.74 -7.42 5.58
C ASP A 276 11.65 -6.33 4.99
N SER A 277 11.78 -5.19 5.70
CA SER A 277 12.72 -4.13 5.30
C SER A 277 14.16 -4.60 5.36
N ARG A 278 14.55 -5.35 6.41
CA ARG A 278 15.90 -5.94 6.50
C ARG A 278 16.16 -6.92 5.36
N ALA A 279 15.21 -7.81 5.06
CA ALA A 279 15.31 -8.72 3.92
C ALA A 279 15.44 -7.96 2.59
N THR A 280 14.66 -6.90 2.40
CA THR A 280 14.72 -6.04 1.21
C THR A 280 16.07 -5.32 1.07
N ILE A 281 16.63 -4.83 2.18
CA ILE A 281 17.97 -4.21 2.20
C ILE A 281 19.02 -5.25 1.76
N MET A 282 19.04 -6.42 2.36
CA MET A 282 20.01 -7.48 2.01
C MET A 282 19.88 -7.91 0.54
N MET A 283 18.67 -8.02 0.05
CA MET A 283 18.37 -8.33 -1.35
C MET A 283 18.93 -7.26 -2.30
N ASN A 284 18.69 -5.98 -1.99
CA ASN A 284 19.22 -4.88 -2.79
C ASN A 284 20.76 -4.83 -2.76
N LEU A 285 21.37 -5.07 -1.59
CA LEU A 285 22.81 -5.15 -1.47
C LEU A 285 23.39 -6.27 -2.36
N PHE A 286 22.81 -7.46 -2.30
CA PHE A 286 23.24 -8.57 -3.16
C PHE A 286 23.12 -8.22 -4.65
N SER A 287 21.96 -7.70 -5.07
CA SER A 287 21.71 -7.29 -6.45
C SER A 287 22.70 -6.23 -6.94
N GLN A 288 23.13 -5.33 -6.04
CA GLN A 288 24.10 -4.27 -6.32
C GLN A 288 25.56 -4.71 -6.18
N GLY A 289 25.83 -5.96 -5.79
CA GLY A 289 27.19 -6.44 -5.51
C GLY A 289 27.85 -5.80 -4.29
N LYS A 290 27.02 -5.31 -3.33
CA LYS A 290 27.43 -4.70 -2.06
C LYS A 290 27.41 -5.71 -0.92
N SER A 291 28.22 -5.47 0.09
CA SER A 291 28.23 -6.21 1.34
C SER A 291 27.35 -5.56 2.41
N TRP A 292 27.06 -6.30 3.49
CA TRP A 292 26.40 -5.73 4.67
C TRP A 292 27.25 -4.62 5.33
N ASN A 293 28.57 -4.72 5.27
CA ASN A 293 29.46 -3.66 5.77
C ASN A 293 29.31 -2.35 4.98
N ASP A 294 29.05 -2.41 3.67
CA ASP A 294 28.77 -1.21 2.89
C ASP A 294 27.51 -0.52 3.38
N TYR A 295 26.49 -1.29 3.78
CA TYR A 295 25.30 -0.74 4.39
C TYR A 295 25.58 -0.12 5.77
N LEU A 296 26.31 -0.80 6.64
CA LEU A 296 26.65 -0.28 7.98
C LEU A 296 27.47 1.01 7.91
N ASN A 297 28.28 1.19 6.87
CA ASN A 297 29.06 2.39 6.65
C ASN A 297 28.24 3.56 6.05
N GLU A 298 26.95 3.35 5.70
CA GLU A 298 26.15 4.40 5.05
C GLU A 298 25.94 5.63 5.95
N VAL A 299 25.79 5.44 7.25
CA VAL A 299 25.69 6.56 8.21
C VAL A 299 26.95 7.41 8.21
N ALA A 300 28.13 6.78 8.22
CA ALA A 300 29.40 7.48 8.15
C ALA A 300 29.56 8.21 6.80
N ARG A 301 29.09 7.63 5.71
CA ARG A 301 29.05 8.28 4.39
C ARG A 301 28.14 9.53 4.40
N ILE A 302 26.93 9.44 4.98
CA ILE A 302 26.01 10.58 5.13
C ILE A 302 26.72 11.69 5.95
N GLU A 303 27.41 11.32 7.04
CA GLU A 303 28.13 12.27 7.89
C GLU A 303 29.28 12.97 7.16
N SER A 304 29.99 12.27 6.28
CA SER A 304 31.15 12.79 5.54
C SER A 304 30.79 13.75 4.41
N ILE A 305 29.54 13.77 3.93
CA ILE A 305 29.12 14.66 2.84
C ILE A 305 29.22 16.11 3.29
N THR A 306 29.84 16.94 2.46
CA THR A 306 29.99 18.39 2.66
C THR A 306 28.98 19.18 1.81
N LYS A 307 28.85 20.49 2.09
CA LYS A 307 28.05 21.39 1.23
C LYS A 307 28.61 21.49 -0.17
N GLU A 308 29.91 21.49 -0.29
CA GLU A 308 30.67 21.54 -1.56
C GLU A 308 30.37 20.31 -2.41
N ASP A 309 30.25 19.13 -1.79
CA ASP A 309 29.82 17.89 -2.48
C ASP A 309 28.41 18.02 -3.05
N VAL A 310 27.48 18.55 -2.26
CA VAL A 310 26.09 18.76 -2.70
C VAL A 310 26.02 19.76 -3.85
N VAL A 311 26.77 20.87 -3.76
CA VAL A 311 26.86 21.88 -4.85
C VAL A 311 27.47 21.26 -6.10
N ARG A 312 28.58 20.54 -5.97
CA ARG A 312 29.25 19.84 -7.08
C ARG A 312 28.29 18.86 -7.81
N VAL A 313 27.59 18.01 -7.08
CA VAL A 313 26.67 17.06 -7.70
C VAL A 313 25.45 17.76 -8.30
N ALA A 314 24.94 18.80 -7.67
CA ALA A 314 23.83 19.57 -8.23
C ALA A 314 24.24 20.25 -9.55
N GLN A 315 25.46 20.84 -9.62
CA GLN A 315 26.00 21.44 -10.86
C GLN A 315 26.19 20.37 -11.95
N LYS A 316 26.72 19.21 -11.60
CA LYS A 316 27.02 18.10 -12.53
C LYS A 316 25.78 17.48 -13.13
N TYR A 317 24.79 17.16 -12.30
CA TYR A 317 23.65 16.33 -12.73
C TYR A 317 22.43 17.14 -13.15
N PHE A 318 22.12 18.27 -12.51
CA PHE A 318 21.09 19.21 -12.99
C PHE A 318 21.67 20.10 -14.10
N SER A 319 22.04 19.47 -15.19
CA SER A 319 22.66 20.12 -16.34
C SER A 319 21.62 20.69 -17.32
N ASN A 320 22.10 21.45 -18.33
CA ASN A 320 21.23 21.94 -19.41
C ASN A 320 20.84 20.82 -20.44
N ASN A 321 21.38 19.62 -20.25
CA ASN A 321 21.11 18.44 -21.09
C ASN A 321 20.05 17.58 -20.40
N TYR A 322 18.78 17.72 -20.76
CA TYR A 322 17.66 17.04 -20.13
C TYR A 322 16.49 16.78 -21.09
N LEU A 323 15.67 15.81 -20.73
CA LEU A 323 14.42 15.51 -21.40
C LEU A 323 13.26 16.26 -20.74
N CYS A 324 12.68 17.22 -21.46
CA CYS A 324 11.46 17.90 -21.04
C CYS A 324 10.22 17.18 -21.58
N VAL A 325 9.44 16.57 -20.71
CA VAL A 325 8.21 15.88 -21.06
C VAL A 325 7.02 16.78 -20.73
N THR A 326 6.08 16.92 -21.65
CA THR A 326 4.84 17.67 -21.42
C THR A 326 3.63 16.81 -21.72
N LYS A 327 2.60 16.96 -20.92
CA LYS A 327 1.32 16.30 -21.11
C LYS A 327 0.49 17.00 -22.20
N SER A 328 -0.07 16.21 -23.11
CA SER A 328 -1.19 16.58 -23.97
C SER A 328 -2.45 15.80 -23.60
N THR A 329 -3.64 16.40 -23.77
CA THR A 329 -4.90 15.68 -23.52
C THR A 329 -5.21 14.76 -24.69
N GLY A 330 -5.50 13.50 -24.43
CA GLY A 330 -5.85 12.51 -25.46
C GLY A 330 -5.88 11.09 -24.90
N LYS A 331 -6.54 10.19 -25.63
CA LYS A 331 -6.52 8.76 -25.29
C LYS A 331 -5.15 8.18 -25.64
N TYR A 332 -4.69 7.30 -24.78
CA TYR A 332 -3.51 6.49 -25.04
C TYR A 332 -3.88 5.35 -26.01
N PRO A 333 -3.06 5.03 -27.00
CA PRO A 333 -3.30 3.86 -27.83
C PRO A 333 -3.18 2.61 -26.94
N LYS A 334 -4.21 1.76 -26.96
CA LYS A 334 -4.20 0.44 -26.31
C LYS A 334 -3.95 -0.61 -27.38
N ASP A 335 -3.09 -1.57 -27.08
CA ASP A 335 -2.91 -2.75 -27.91
C ASP A 335 -4.15 -3.63 -27.81
N ASN A 336 -4.95 -3.65 -28.87
CA ASN A 336 -6.16 -4.47 -28.96
C ASN A 336 -5.87 -5.75 -29.79
N LEU A 337 -4.86 -6.51 -29.39
CA LEU A 337 -4.64 -7.77 -30.04
C LEU A 337 -5.66 -8.81 -29.54
N PRO A 338 -6.34 -9.58 -30.38
CA PRO A 338 -7.28 -10.60 -29.95
C PRO A 338 -6.57 -11.64 -29.09
N LYS A 339 -7.20 -12.03 -28.00
CA LYS A 339 -6.73 -13.10 -27.11
C LYS A 339 -6.70 -14.40 -27.88
N PRO A 340 -5.65 -15.22 -27.77
CA PRO A 340 -5.65 -16.57 -28.33
C PRO A 340 -6.84 -17.37 -27.77
N ALA A 341 -7.42 -18.25 -28.57
CA ALA A 341 -8.44 -19.17 -28.09
C ALA A 341 -7.81 -20.06 -27.02
N PHE A 342 -8.40 -20.05 -25.84
CA PHE A 342 -7.98 -20.86 -24.71
C PHE A 342 -9.18 -21.61 -24.15
N SER A 343 -9.03 -22.92 -24.01
CA SER A 343 -9.99 -23.74 -23.30
C SER A 343 -9.54 -23.93 -21.85
N PRO A 344 -10.38 -23.63 -20.84
CA PRO A 344 -10.03 -23.86 -19.46
C PRO A 344 -9.54 -25.29 -19.20
N VAL A 345 -8.44 -25.41 -18.47
CA VAL A 345 -7.90 -26.73 -18.09
C VAL A 345 -8.41 -27.06 -16.70
N VAL A 346 -9.27 -28.07 -16.61
CA VAL A 346 -9.66 -28.64 -15.32
C VAL A 346 -8.79 -29.87 -15.09
N PRO A 347 -7.92 -29.90 -14.08
CA PRO A 347 -7.11 -31.07 -13.77
C PRO A 347 -8.01 -32.25 -13.46
N ARG A 348 -7.75 -33.43 -14.09
CA ARG A 348 -8.54 -34.65 -13.84
C ARG A 348 -8.47 -35.11 -12.39
N ASN A 349 -7.36 -34.89 -11.73
CA ASN A 349 -7.07 -35.28 -10.35
C ASN A 349 -6.65 -34.04 -9.55
N ALA A 350 -7.52 -33.03 -9.45
CA ALA A 350 -7.19 -31.76 -8.80
C ALA A 350 -6.76 -31.92 -7.32
N ASP A 351 -7.30 -32.94 -6.64
CA ASP A 351 -7.03 -33.23 -5.24
C ASP A 351 -5.96 -34.32 -5.04
N ALA A 352 -5.30 -34.80 -6.11
CA ALA A 352 -4.25 -35.79 -6.01
C ALA A 352 -2.96 -35.21 -5.40
N SER A 353 -2.41 -35.91 -4.41
CA SER A 353 -1.12 -35.60 -3.80
C SER A 353 -0.01 -36.44 -4.43
N SER A 354 1.11 -35.81 -4.81
CA SER A 354 2.29 -36.51 -5.33
C SER A 354 3.00 -37.33 -4.24
N SER A 355 3.82 -38.30 -4.63
CA SER A 355 4.67 -39.02 -3.68
C SER A 355 5.62 -38.10 -2.92
N TYR A 356 6.10 -37.03 -3.56
CA TYR A 356 6.96 -36.03 -2.94
C TYR A 356 6.18 -35.22 -1.88
N ALA A 357 4.97 -34.76 -2.20
CA ALA A 357 4.13 -34.08 -1.22
C ALA A 357 3.87 -34.94 0.01
N LYS A 358 3.54 -36.23 -0.19
CA LYS A 358 3.37 -37.19 0.92
C LYS A 358 4.64 -37.44 1.75
N GLN A 359 5.83 -37.25 1.17
CA GLN A 359 7.09 -37.29 1.93
C GLN A 359 7.27 -36.04 2.77
N LEU A 360 6.94 -34.86 2.23
CA LEU A 360 7.01 -33.59 2.96
C LEU A 360 6.05 -33.57 4.16
N GLU A 361 4.83 -34.13 4.00
CA GLU A 361 3.84 -34.27 5.09
C GLU A 361 4.36 -35.11 6.28
N LYS A 362 5.34 -35.99 6.05
CA LYS A 362 5.96 -36.83 7.09
C LYS A 362 7.07 -36.14 7.85
N ILE A 363 7.50 -34.96 7.42
CA ILE A 363 8.53 -34.20 8.14
C ILE A 363 7.92 -33.71 9.45
N PRO A 364 8.54 -34.05 10.61
CA PRO A 364 8.02 -33.61 11.90
C PRO A 364 7.96 -32.11 12.01
N GLU A 365 6.84 -31.60 12.47
CA GLU A 365 6.68 -30.18 12.79
C GLU A 365 7.23 -29.89 14.19
N GLN A 366 7.99 -28.81 14.31
CA GLN A 366 8.34 -28.30 15.63
C GLN A 366 7.10 -27.65 16.25
N GLN A 367 6.80 -27.99 17.51
CA GLN A 367 5.73 -27.31 18.21
C GLN A 367 6.19 -25.89 18.60
N VAL A 368 5.59 -24.86 18.00
CA VAL A 368 5.82 -23.47 18.33
C VAL A 368 4.53 -22.93 18.99
N ALA A 369 4.67 -22.40 20.20
CA ALA A 369 3.55 -21.77 20.88
C ALA A 369 3.08 -20.54 20.11
N PRO A 370 1.77 -20.35 19.95
CA PRO A 370 1.22 -19.16 19.32
C PRO A 370 1.65 -17.88 20.06
N ARG A 371 2.00 -16.84 19.32
CA ARG A 371 2.29 -15.52 19.91
C ARG A 371 0.97 -14.82 20.20
N ILE A 372 0.64 -14.72 21.47
CA ILE A 372 -0.55 -14.02 21.98
C ILE A 372 -0.10 -12.74 22.65
N ILE A 373 -0.81 -11.64 22.46
CA ILE A 373 -0.50 -10.36 23.09
C ILE A 373 -1.01 -10.38 24.53
N ASP A 374 -0.11 -10.23 25.49
CA ASP A 374 -0.47 -9.98 26.87
C ASP A 374 -0.73 -8.47 27.06
N PHE A 375 -2.01 -8.08 27.18
CA PHE A 375 -2.42 -6.67 27.25
C PHE A 375 -1.83 -5.89 28.43
N GLU A 376 -1.44 -6.57 29.51
CA GLU A 376 -0.89 -5.93 30.70
C GLU A 376 0.64 -5.94 30.73
N LYS A 377 1.24 -6.97 30.16
CA LYS A 377 2.70 -7.15 30.14
C LYS A 377 3.34 -6.44 28.95
N ASP A 378 2.76 -6.62 27.75
CA ASP A 378 3.35 -6.11 26.51
C ASP A 378 3.04 -4.63 26.30
N VAL A 379 1.96 -4.10 26.92
CA VAL A 379 1.54 -2.71 26.77
C VAL A 379 1.16 -2.13 28.15
N LYS A 380 1.92 -1.14 28.60
CA LYS A 380 1.56 -0.43 29.82
C LYS A 380 0.49 0.62 29.53
N THR A 381 -0.59 0.60 30.33
CA THR A 381 -1.73 1.50 30.16
C THR A 381 -1.81 2.46 31.35
N SER A 382 -1.92 3.75 31.08
CA SER A 382 -2.03 4.80 32.11
C SER A 382 -3.18 5.76 31.79
N LYS A 383 -4.14 5.90 32.69
CA LYS A 383 -5.19 6.93 32.58
C LYS A 383 -4.63 8.30 32.98
N LEU A 384 -4.54 9.23 32.04
CA LEU A 384 -4.08 10.59 32.29
C LEU A 384 -5.23 11.51 32.77
N THR A 385 -6.41 11.33 32.16
CA THR A 385 -7.71 11.90 32.55
C THR A 385 -8.80 10.84 32.30
N PRO A 386 -10.06 11.05 32.73
CA PRO A 386 -11.13 10.08 32.44
C PRO A 386 -11.29 9.73 30.94
N LEU A 387 -10.94 10.66 30.04
CA LEU A 387 -11.12 10.52 28.59
C LEU A 387 -9.79 10.48 27.81
N VAL A 388 -8.66 10.44 28.49
CA VAL A 388 -7.34 10.34 27.86
C VAL A 388 -6.57 9.17 28.44
N THR A 389 -6.25 8.22 27.59
CA THR A 389 -5.47 7.03 27.96
C THR A 389 -4.12 7.04 27.23
N LEU A 390 -3.04 6.80 27.96
CA LEU A 390 -1.71 6.57 27.41
C LEU A 390 -1.42 5.08 27.40
N TYR A 391 -1.07 4.58 26.23
CA TYR A 391 -0.52 3.23 26.00
C TYR A 391 0.95 3.37 25.65
N THR A 392 1.81 2.61 26.34
CA THR A 392 3.25 2.66 26.09
C THR A 392 3.83 1.29 25.80
N THR A 393 4.70 1.24 24.80
CA THR A 393 5.49 0.06 24.40
C THR A 393 6.96 0.43 24.32
N PRO A 394 7.89 -0.46 24.70
CA PRO A 394 9.32 -0.19 24.52
C PRO A 394 9.74 -0.30 23.06
N ASN A 395 10.67 0.55 22.64
CA ASN A 395 11.42 0.37 21.41
C ASN A 395 12.71 -0.41 21.74
N PRO A 396 12.88 -1.66 21.29
CA PRO A 396 14.05 -2.48 21.64
C PRO A 396 15.27 -2.24 20.73
N LEU A 397 15.16 -1.39 19.69
CA LEU A 397 16.14 -1.35 18.60
C LEU A 397 16.93 -0.05 18.50
N ASN A 398 16.28 1.08 18.83
CA ASN A 398 16.91 2.41 18.69
C ASN A 398 16.20 3.44 19.59
N ASP A 399 16.72 4.67 19.60
CA ASP A 399 16.23 5.81 20.37
C ASP A 399 15.20 6.69 19.62
N ILE A 400 14.54 6.14 18.61
CA ILE A 400 13.48 6.84 17.88
C ILE A 400 12.15 6.56 18.57
N PHE A 401 11.47 7.61 19.02
CA PHE A 401 10.11 7.49 19.50
C PHE A 401 9.07 7.73 18.42
N THR A 402 7.90 7.15 18.60
CA THR A 402 6.65 7.54 17.94
C THR A 402 5.61 7.84 19.00
N LEU A 403 4.83 8.90 18.78
CA LEU A 403 3.64 9.21 19.57
C LEU A 403 2.47 9.46 18.63
N ASN A 404 1.51 8.55 18.59
CA ASN A 404 0.26 8.73 17.86
C ASN A 404 -0.81 9.25 18.83
N ILE A 405 -1.35 10.43 18.55
CA ILE A 405 -2.44 11.07 19.29
C ILE A 405 -3.72 10.80 18.51
N SER A 406 -4.51 9.83 18.98
CA SER A 406 -5.68 9.29 18.26
C SER A 406 -6.97 9.76 18.93
N TYR A 407 -7.65 10.71 18.30
CA TYR A 407 -8.97 11.16 18.72
C TYR A 407 -10.05 10.27 18.14
N GLY A 408 -10.98 9.78 18.98
CA GLY A 408 -12.03 8.84 18.60
C GLY A 408 -13.17 9.46 17.80
N ILE A 409 -12.84 10.17 16.74
CA ILE A 409 -13.78 10.73 15.74
C ILE A 409 -13.15 10.61 14.36
N GLY A 410 -13.79 9.88 13.44
CA GLY A 410 -13.23 9.57 12.14
C GLY A 410 -14.05 10.10 10.97
N ALA A 411 -13.59 9.77 9.75
CA ALA A 411 -14.20 10.24 8.50
C ALA A 411 -15.61 9.70 8.26
N LEU A 412 -16.01 8.58 8.88
CA LEU A 412 -17.37 8.07 8.80
C LEU A 412 -18.37 8.92 9.58
N GLU A 413 -17.97 9.45 10.72
CA GLU A 413 -18.80 10.35 11.52
C GLU A 413 -18.75 11.78 10.97
N GLN A 414 -17.55 12.28 10.69
CA GLN A 414 -17.30 13.65 10.24
C GLN A 414 -16.48 13.70 8.94
N PRO A 415 -17.13 13.71 7.78
CA PRO A 415 -16.45 13.66 6.47
C PRO A 415 -15.51 14.83 6.17
N GLU A 416 -15.69 15.97 6.83
CA GLU A 416 -14.82 17.15 6.69
C GLU A 416 -13.38 16.91 7.18
N LEU A 417 -13.16 15.89 7.98
CA LEU A 417 -11.82 15.55 8.50
C LEU A 417 -10.82 15.23 7.40
N MET A 418 -11.28 14.76 6.24
CA MET A 418 -10.42 14.58 5.06
C MET A 418 -9.77 15.89 4.60
N GLN A 419 -10.53 16.99 4.60
CA GLN A 419 -10.02 18.30 4.25
C GLN A 419 -9.22 18.91 5.40
N LEU A 420 -9.61 18.64 6.65
CA LEU A 420 -8.92 19.14 7.83
C LEU A 420 -7.48 18.60 7.90
N THR A 421 -7.26 17.29 7.70
CA THR A 421 -5.91 16.71 7.70
C THR A 421 -4.99 17.41 6.69
N ASN A 422 -5.46 17.58 5.45
CA ASN A 422 -4.70 18.27 4.41
C ASN A 422 -4.44 19.75 4.75
N TYR A 423 -5.40 20.41 5.40
CA TYR A 423 -5.27 21.80 5.78
C TYR A 423 -4.27 22.01 6.91
N LEU A 424 -4.36 21.22 7.99
CA LEU A 424 -3.44 21.32 9.13
C LEU A 424 -1.98 21.07 8.75
N GLN A 425 -1.73 20.24 7.74
CA GLN A 425 -0.39 20.01 7.20
C GLN A 425 0.28 21.26 6.62
N LEU A 426 -0.49 22.30 6.30
CA LEU A 426 -0.04 23.53 5.66
C LEU A 426 0.06 24.72 6.64
N LEU A 427 -0.27 24.51 7.92
CA LEU A 427 -0.34 25.57 8.91
C LEU A 427 0.93 25.69 9.77
N GLY A 428 1.17 26.87 10.26
CA GLY A 428 2.04 27.18 11.39
C GLY A 428 1.21 27.47 12.65
N THR A 429 1.83 28.13 13.63
CA THR A 429 1.17 28.58 14.86
C THR A 429 1.03 30.10 14.86
N GLU A 430 0.40 30.65 15.88
CA GLU A 430 0.32 32.12 16.05
C GLU A 430 1.70 32.75 16.16
N SER A 431 2.68 32.04 16.77
CA SER A 431 4.04 32.50 17.02
C SER A 431 5.04 32.17 15.92
N LEU A 432 4.80 31.08 15.15
CA LEU A 432 5.70 30.56 14.13
C LEU A 432 4.99 30.41 12.79
N SER A 433 5.60 30.94 11.73
CA SER A 433 5.13 30.61 10.38
C SER A 433 5.23 29.11 10.10
N PHE A 434 4.53 28.61 9.07
CA PHE A 434 4.67 27.22 8.63
C PHE A 434 6.14 26.81 8.44
N GLU A 435 6.93 27.61 7.75
CA GLU A 435 8.34 27.34 7.50
C GLU A 435 9.14 27.26 8.80
N GLN A 436 8.98 28.23 9.70
CA GLN A 436 9.68 28.26 10.98
C GLN A 436 9.30 27.07 11.86
N PHE A 437 8.02 26.72 11.91
CA PHE A 437 7.53 25.58 12.68
C PHE A 437 8.11 24.26 12.16
N ARG A 438 8.07 24.04 10.83
CA ARG A 438 8.59 22.82 10.21
C ARG A 438 10.11 22.73 10.30
N SER A 439 10.83 23.82 10.09
CA SER A 439 12.29 23.86 10.23
C SER A 439 12.74 23.55 11.67
N ARG A 440 12.03 24.04 12.68
CA ARG A 440 12.35 23.70 14.08
C ARG A 440 12.13 22.22 14.40
N LEU A 441 11.05 21.62 13.91
CA LEU A 441 10.85 20.17 14.03
C LEU A 441 11.97 19.40 13.32
N GLN A 442 12.32 19.81 12.11
CA GLN A 442 13.35 19.15 11.31
C GLN A 442 14.74 19.25 11.95
N SER A 443 15.10 20.41 12.55
CA SER A 443 16.41 20.61 13.18
C SER A 443 16.67 19.70 14.38
N ILE A 444 15.61 19.19 15.01
CA ILE A 444 15.68 18.21 16.09
C ILE A 444 15.33 16.78 15.63
N GLY A 445 15.31 16.54 14.31
CA GLY A 445 14.99 15.24 13.72
C GLY A 445 13.55 14.78 13.91
N SER A 446 12.62 15.71 14.21
CA SER A 446 11.22 15.39 14.48
C SER A 446 10.31 15.69 13.30
N THR A 447 9.15 15.00 13.26
CA THR A 447 8.10 15.20 12.26
C THR A 447 6.73 15.24 12.93
N LEU A 448 5.80 16.00 12.34
CA LEU A 448 4.38 16.00 12.68
C LEU A 448 3.56 15.78 11.40
N ALA A 449 2.72 14.75 11.40
CA ALA A 449 1.81 14.46 10.31
C ALA A 449 0.38 14.26 10.83
N PHE A 450 -0.61 14.41 9.95
CA PHE A 450 -2.01 14.23 10.27
C PHE A 450 -2.60 13.18 9.36
N ASP A 451 -3.48 12.34 9.90
CA ASP A 451 -4.16 11.28 9.18
C ASP A 451 -5.60 11.15 9.68
N VAL A 452 -6.46 10.53 8.88
CA VAL A 452 -7.83 10.23 9.27
C VAL A 452 -8.22 8.84 8.81
N THR A 453 -8.66 8.04 9.74
CA THR A 453 -9.24 6.72 9.49
C THR A 453 -10.78 6.81 9.47
N PRO A 454 -11.50 5.72 9.17
CA PRO A 454 -12.94 5.67 9.34
C PRO A 454 -13.41 6.13 10.73
N ASP A 455 -12.68 5.77 11.79
CA ASP A 455 -13.09 5.88 13.18
C ASP A 455 -12.25 6.85 14.02
N ALA A 456 -11.12 7.33 13.53
CA ALA A 456 -10.22 8.20 14.30
C ALA A 456 -9.55 9.28 13.44
N PHE A 457 -9.28 10.43 14.09
CA PHE A 457 -8.35 11.45 13.59
C PHE A 457 -7.03 11.30 14.35
N VAL A 458 -5.92 11.20 13.63
CA VAL A 458 -4.62 10.85 14.20
C VAL A 458 -3.58 11.93 13.90
N MET A 459 -2.88 12.39 14.95
CA MET A 459 -1.65 13.16 14.83
C MET A 459 -0.47 12.23 15.08
N LYS A 460 0.41 12.11 14.11
CA LYS A 460 1.59 11.23 14.17
C LYS A 460 2.84 12.07 14.42
N VAL A 461 3.50 11.83 15.53
CA VAL A 461 4.74 12.49 15.93
C VAL A 461 5.85 11.44 15.96
N THR A 462 6.98 11.74 15.33
CA THR A 462 8.18 10.89 15.37
C THR A 462 9.39 11.77 15.64
N GLY A 463 10.32 11.28 16.41
CA GLY A 463 11.57 12.01 16.72
C GLY A 463 12.54 11.16 17.52
N PHE A 464 13.64 11.74 17.96
CA PHE A 464 14.58 11.09 18.85
C PHE A 464 14.16 11.30 20.34
N ASP A 465 14.34 10.28 21.16
CA ASP A 465 13.94 10.30 22.59
C ASP A 465 14.59 11.45 23.38
N ASN A 466 15.84 11.81 23.05
CA ASN A 466 16.54 12.92 23.69
C ASN A 466 15.94 14.32 23.37
N HIS A 467 15.12 14.44 22.32
CA HIS A 467 14.43 15.67 21.92
C HIS A 467 12.93 15.66 22.18
N ILE A 468 12.41 14.69 22.97
CA ILE A 468 10.97 14.55 23.19
C ILE A 468 10.33 15.79 23.84
N ASP A 469 10.99 16.42 24.82
CA ASP A 469 10.46 17.62 25.50
C ASP A 469 10.30 18.80 24.54
N GLU A 470 11.32 19.05 23.70
CA GLU A 470 11.28 20.12 22.70
C GLU A 470 10.24 19.81 21.60
N THR A 471 10.18 18.56 21.16
CA THR A 471 9.17 18.11 20.18
C THR A 471 7.76 18.31 20.74
N MET A 472 7.50 17.86 21.96
CA MET A 472 6.16 17.99 22.59
C MET A 472 5.79 19.44 22.88
N LYS A 473 6.77 20.32 23.16
CA LYS A 473 6.53 21.76 23.28
C LYS A 473 6.03 22.35 21.95
N LEU A 474 6.68 22.01 20.83
CA LEU A 474 6.26 22.46 19.50
C LEU A 474 4.90 21.89 19.10
N VAL A 475 4.67 20.59 19.34
CA VAL A 475 3.39 19.93 19.05
C VAL A 475 2.27 20.51 19.91
N GLY A 476 2.51 20.71 21.20
CA GLY A 476 1.54 21.32 22.12
C GLY A 476 1.20 22.78 21.78
N ASP A 477 2.19 23.57 21.30
CA ASP A 477 1.95 24.91 20.76
C ASP A 477 1.05 24.83 19.51
N PHE A 478 1.33 23.91 18.59
CA PHE A 478 0.49 23.71 17.42
C PHE A 478 -0.94 23.29 17.79
N ILE A 479 -1.10 22.36 18.71
CA ILE A 479 -2.43 21.94 19.17
C ILE A 479 -3.22 23.10 19.78
N ARG A 480 -2.58 24.00 20.52
CA ARG A 480 -3.25 25.17 21.16
C ARG A 480 -3.49 26.31 20.20
N HIS A 481 -2.53 26.60 19.33
CA HIS A 481 -2.40 27.88 18.64
C HIS A 481 -2.17 27.75 17.13
N ALA A 482 -2.68 26.66 16.49
CA ALA A 482 -2.65 26.56 15.04
C ALA A 482 -3.33 27.80 14.42
N LYS A 483 -2.67 28.42 13.45
CA LYS A 483 -3.14 29.71 12.88
C LYS A 483 -3.84 29.48 11.54
N ALA A 484 -5.10 29.93 11.43
CA ALA A 484 -5.85 29.87 10.20
C ALA A 484 -5.19 30.71 9.08
N ASP A 485 -5.16 30.14 7.87
CA ASP A 485 -4.73 30.82 6.65
C ASP A 485 -5.64 30.44 5.47
N ASP A 486 -6.54 31.33 5.09
CA ASP A 486 -7.47 31.10 3.96
C ASP A 486 -6.76 30.91 2.61
N LYS A 487 -5.51 31.40 2.48
CA LYS A 487 -4.74 31.24 1.23
C LYS A 487 -4.42 29.76 0.97
N LYS A 488 -4.21 28.98 2.03
CA LYS A 488 -3.90 27.54 1.95
C LYS A 488 -5.08 26.70 1.44
N LEU A 489 -6.31 27.17 1.63
CA LEU A 489 -7.52 26.51 1.12
C LEU A 489 -7.58 26.46 -0.41
N ARG A 490 -6.86 27.32 -1.11
CA ARG A 490 -6.79 27.27 -2.58
C ARG A 490 -6.16 25.96 -3.06
N GLN A 491 -5.12 25.50 -2.39
CA GLN A 491 -4.50 24.20 -2.70
C GLN A 491 -5.49 23.07 -2.48
N ILE A 492 -6.20 23.06 -1.34
CA ILE A 492 -7.23 22.04 -1.04
C ILE A 492 -8.32 22.00 -2.13
N VAL A 493 -8.76 23.16 -2.61
CA VAL A 493 -9.75 23.25 -3.70
C VAL A 493 -9.21 22.69 -5.01
N ASP A 494 -7.95 22.98 -5.35
CA ASP A 494 -7.36 22.51 -6.59
C ASP A 494 -7.07 21.01 -6.55
N ASP A 495 -6.60 20.48 -5.41
CA ASP A 495 -6.44 19.04 -5.18
C ASP A 495 -7.77 18.31 -5.29
N ALA A 496 -8.85 18.85 -4.72
CA ALA A 496 -10.19 18.30 -4.84
C ALA A 496 -10.68 18.23 -6.30
N LYS A 497 -10.41 19.26 -7.11
CA LYS A 497 -10.76 19.26 -8.55
C LYS A 497 -10.00 18.17 -9.32
N VAL A 498 -8.71 17.97 -9.02
CA VAL A 498 -7.89 16.94 -9.65
C VAL A 498 -8.38 15.55 -9.25
N SER A 499 -8.57 15.34 -7.95
CA SER A 499 -9.01 14.07 -7.38
C SER A 499 -10.37 13.64 -7.92
N GLU A 500 -11.35 14.55 -8.03
CA GLU A 500 -12.67 14.25 -8.62
C GLU A 500 -12.56 13.77 -10.06
N LYS A 501 -11.73 14.42 -10.88
CA LYS A 501 -11.54 14.04 -12.29
C LYS A 501 -10.79 12.72 -12.44
N ALA A 502 -9.79 12.48 -11.60
CA ALA A 502 -9.01 11.25 -11.61
C ALA A 502 -9.84 10.05 -11.14
N PHE A 503 -10.73 10.26 -10.14
CA PHE A 503 -11.58 9.24 -9.57
C PHE A 503 -12.38 8.46 -10.62
N PHE A 504 -13.05 9.16 -11.52
CA PHE A 504 -13.88 8.55 -12.57
C PHE A 504 -13.10 7.91 -13.73
N LYS A 505 -11.78 8.00 -13.69
CA LYS A 505 -10.89 7.30 -14.63
C LYS A 505 -10.36 5.96 -14.11
N SER A 506 -10.55 5.69 -12.82
CA SER A 506 -10.19 4.42 -12.20
C SER A 506 -11.43 3.53 -12.06
N GLY A 507 -11.39 2.35 -12.65
CA GLY A 507 -12.44 1.34 -12.50
C GLY A 507 -12.58 0.86 -11.07
N ASP A 508 -11.47 0.66 -10.36
CA ASP A 508 -11.47 0.27 -8.94
C ASP A 508 -12.18 1.29 -8.05
N ASN A 509 -11.90 2.57 -8.25
CA ASN A 509 -12.56 3.63 -7.49
C ASN A 509 -14.07 3.67 -7.75
N VAL A 510 -14.46 3.57 -9.02
CA VAL A 510 -15.87 3.60 -9.42
C VAL A 510 -16.63 2.37 -8.91
N ALA A 511 -16.03 1.17 -9.05
CA ALA A 511 -16.63 -0.07 -8.57
C ALA A 511 -16.73 -0.09 -7.03
N SER A 512 -15.72 0.41 -6.32
CA SER A 512 -15.73 0.54 -4.86
C SER A 512 -16.79 1.52 -4.37
N ALA A 513 -16.97 2.66 -5.06
CA ALA A 513 -18.02 3.63 -4.72
C ALA A 513 -19.41 3.07 -4.98
N LEU A 514 -19.58 2.31 -6.06
CA LEU A 514 -20.83 1.63 -6.37
C LEU A 514 -21.17 0.56 -5.32
N LEU A 515 -20.20 -0.26 -4.94
CA LEU A 515 -20.37 -1.24 -3.86
C LEU A 515 -20.74 -0.56 -2.53
N GLU A 516 -20.07 0.52 -2.20
CA GLU A 516 -20.32 1.28 -0.97
C GLU A 516 -21.76 1.85 -0.96
N GLN A 517 -22.24 2.36 -2.08
CA GLN A 517 -23.62 2.83 -2.25
C GLN A 517 -24.62 1.66 -2.17
N VAL A 518 -24.29 0.51 -2.73
CA VAL A 518 -25.13 -0.71 -2.62
C VAL A 518 -25.21 -1.18 -1.16
N LYS A 519 -24.10 -1.15 -0.43
CA LYS A 519 -24.04 -1.59 0.97
C LYS A 519 -24.73 -0.62 1.95
N TYR A 520 -24.57 0.69 1.74
CA TYR A 520 -24.93 1.69 2.76
C TYR A 520 -25.90 2.78 2.26
N GLY A 521 -26.31 2.76 0.98
CA GLY A 521 -27.21 3.77 0.42
C GLY A 521 -26.65 5.18 0.58
N ASP A 522 -27.45 6.08 1.14
CA ASP A 522 -27.07 7.49 1.38
C ASP A 522 -26.00 7.66 2.46
N GLN A 523 -25.74 6.59 3.26
CA GLN A 523 -24.65 6.54 4.23
C GLN A 523 -23.30 6.16 3.60
N SER A 524 -23.25 6.00 2.27
CA SER A 524 -22.01 5.79 1.54
C SER A 524 -21.01 6.93 1.83
N ARG A 525 -19.78 6.56 2.20
CA ARG A 525 -18.70 7.54 2.43
C ARG A 525 -18.43 8.44 1.23
N TYR A 526 -18.68 7.94 0.01
CA TYR A 526 -18.48 8.70 -1.22
C TYR A 526 -19.62 9.72 -1.48
N LEU A 527 -20.82 9.48 -0.95
CA LEU A 527 -21.95 10.40 -1.02
C LEU A 527 -21.97 11.39 0.16
N ARG A 528 -21.40 11.02 1.30
CA ARG A 528 -21.32 11.89 2.49
C ARG A 528 -20.18 12.90 2.46
N LYS A 529 -19.13 12.64 1.67
CA LYS A 529 -18.00 13.57 1.56
C LYS A 529 -18.43 14.97 1.08
N LEU A 530 -17.61 15.97 1.35
CA LEU A 530 -17.86 17.32 0.83
C LEU A 530 -17.78 17.35 -0.69
N SER A 531 -18.78 17.92 -1.33
CA SER A 531 -18.74 18.25 -2.75
C SER A 531 -17.72 19.36 -3.02
N LEU A 532 -17.21 19.43 -4.26
CA LEU A 532 -16.32 20.52 -4.68
C LEU A 532 -16.93 21.92 -4.42
N SER A 533 -18.25 22.06 -4.55
CA SER A 533 -18.93 23.32 -4.25
C SER A 533 -18.90 23.71 -2.78
N GLN A 534 -18.95 22.73 -1.88
CA GLN A 534 -18.81 22.94 -0.43
C GLN A 534 -17.34 23.24 -0.06
N ILE A 535 -16.38 22.48 -0.62
CA ILE A 535 -14.95 22.71 -0.39
C ILE A 535 -14.53 24.13 -0.78
N LYS A 536 -15.05 24.65 -1.89
CA LYS A 536 -14.79 26.04 -2.33
C LYS A 536 -15.29 27.12 -1.35
N LYS A 537 -16.23 26.79 -0.48
CA LYS A 537 -16.81 27.72 0.51
C LYS A 537 -16.14 27.64 1.88
N LEU A 538 -15.27 26.67 2.10
CA LEU A 538 -14.56 26.52 3.36
C LEU A 538 -13.72 27.76 3.66
N LYS A 539 -13.68 28.14 4.92
CA LYS A 539 -12.81 29.18 5.46
C LYS A 539 -11.92 28.59 6.54
N GLY A 540 -10.74 29.14 6.72
CA GLY A 540 -9.77 28.69 7.71
C GLY A 540 -10.33 28.63 9.12
N LYS A 541 -11.16 29.61 9.51
CA LYS A 541 -11.87 29.63 10.80
C LYS A 541 -12.81 28.43 10.99
N ASP A 542 -13.49 28.00 9.90
CA ASP A 542 -14.41 26.87 9.96
C ASP A 542 -13.62 25.57 10.14
N MET A 543 -12.46 25.45 9.47
CA MET A 543 -11.56 24.33 9.62
C MET A 543 -10.99 24.24 11.04
N LEU A 544 -10.59 25.37 11.66
CA LEU A 544 -10.14 25.37 13.06
C LEU A 544 -11.28 25.07 14.04
N ALA A 545 -12.52 25.48 13.75
CA ALA A 545 -13.67 25.09 14.57
C ALA A 545 -13.93 23.56 14.53
N ILE A 546 -13.73 22.91 13.37
CA ILE A 546 -13.76 21.44 13.27
C ILE A 546 -12.60 20.84 14.07
N TYR A 547 -11.40 21.42 13.99
CA TYR A 547 -10.26 20.97 14.76
C TYR A 547 -10.47 21.10 16.28
N ASP A 548 -11.12 22.19 16.74
CA ASP A 548 -11.51 22.35 18.13
C ASP A 548 -12.47 21.24 18.60
N LYS A 549 -13.44 20.87 17.76
CA LYS A 549 -14.33 19.74 18.01
C LYS A 549 -13.54 18.44 18.13
N VAL A 550 -12.61 18.16 17.21
CA VAL A 550 -11.76 16.96 17.26
C VAL A 550 -11.01 16.86 18.59
N ARG A 551 -10.35 17.95 19.00
CA ARG A 551 -9.55 17.99 20.24
C ARG A 551 -10.38 17.82 21.52
N SER A 552 -11.69 18.03 21.45
CA SER A 552 -12.58 17.81 22.59
C SER A 552 -12.99 16.35 22.78
N VAL A 553 -12.81 15.50 21.76
CA VAL A 553 -13.24 14.09 21.80
C VAL A 553 -12.19 13.23 22.53
N GLN A 554 -12.65 12.19 23.21
CA GLN A 554 -11.83 11.14 23.83
C GLN A 554 -10.62 10.76 22.96
N CYS A 555 -9.48 10.63 23.62
CA CYS A 555 -8.18 10.49 22.94
C CYS A 555 -7.35 9.36 23.55
N ASP A 556 -6.80 8.52 22.69
CA ASP A 556 -5.78 7.55 23.05
C ASP A 556 -4.40 8.02 22.53
N LEU A 557 -3.41 7.95 23.41
CA LEU A 557 -2.03 8.30 23.13
C LEU A 557 -1.21 7.03 23.06
N HIS A 558 -0.54 6.79 21.95
CA HIS A 558 0.26 5.59 21.71
C HIS A 558 1.73 5.97 21.59
N TYR A 559 2.47 5.79 22.68
CA TYR A 559 3.91 6.03 22.72
C TYR A 559 4.70 4.72 22.55
N CYS A 560 5.68 4.75 21.66
CA CYS A 560 6.70 3.72 21.56
C CYS A 560 8.07 4.38 21.51
N GLY A 561 8.95 4.06 22.46
CA GLY A 561 10.28 4.64 22.61
C GLY A 561 11.06 3.98 23.75
N THR A 562 12.21 4.56 24.10
CA THR A 562 13.10 3.98 25.15
C THR A 562 12.92 4.64 26.52
N LEU A 563 12.15 5.74 26.62
CA LEU A 563 12.03 6.50 27.85
C LEU A 563 11.14 5.80 28.89
N PRO A 564 11.43 5.96 30.18
CA PRO A 564 10.57 5.51 31.26
C PRO A 564 9.17 6.14 31.16
N VAL A 565 8.14 5.37 31.53
CA VAL A 565 6.73 5.79 31.42
C VAL A 565 6.46 7.08 32.19
N GLU A 566 7.04 7.24 33.37
CA GLU A 566 6.90 8.42 34.24
C GLU A 566 7.42 9.69 33.56
N LYS A 567 8.55 9.58 32.85
CA LYS A 567 9.10 10.70 32.06
C LYS A 567 8.16 11.07 30.93
N VAL A 568 7.63 10.09 30.21
CA VAL A 568 6.66 10.30 29.11
C VAL A 568 5.39 10.96 29.64
N ILE A 569 4.83 10.49 30.77
CA ILE A 569 3.66 11.08 31.41
C ILE A 569 3.94 12.54 31.79
N GLY A 570 5.10 12.81 32.40
CA GLY A 570 5.52 14.16 32.77
C GLY A 570 5.56 15.11 31.60
N THR A 571 6.23 14.69 30.52
CA THR A 571 6.35 15.47 29.27
C THR A 571 4.98 15.72 28.63
N ILE A 572 4.11 14.70 28.54
CA ILE A 572 2.77 14.83 27.96
C ILE A 572 1.92 15.81 28.80
N ARG A 573 1.90 15.68 30.13
CA ARG A 573 1.13 16.57 31.00
C ARG A 573 1.62 18.03 30.96
N GLN A 574 2.93 18.22 30.79
CA GLN A 574 3.53 19.55 30.70
C GLN A 574 3.17 20.27 29.40
N HIS A 575 3.11 19.53 28.28
CA HIS A 575 3.06 20.13 26.96
C HIS A 575 1.72 19.99 26.24
N LEU A 576 0.96 18.89 26.44
CA LEU A 576 -0.31 18.68 25.74
C LEU A 576 -1.52 19.21 26.51
N PRO A 577 -2.53 19.81 25.86
CA PRO A 577 -3.72 20.38 26.50
C PRO A 577 -4.78 19.30 26.79
N LEU A 578 -4.49 18.38 27.71
CA LEU A 578 -5.36 17.23 28.03
C LEU A 578 -6.72 17.65 28.60
N GLU A 579 -6.81 18.82 29.20
CA GLU A 579 -8.02 19.40 29.76
C GLU A 579 -9.10 19.73 28.71
N ARG A 580 -8.72 19.84 27.47
CA ARG A 580 -9.65 20.11 26.36
C ARG A 580 -10.48 18.90 25.96
N THR A 581 -10.07 17.69 26.34
CA THR A 581 -10.75 16.43 26.02
C THR A 581 -11.91 16.22 27.01
N THR A 582 -13.14 16.50 26.57
CA THR A 582 -14.34 16.57 27.42
C THR A 582 -15.53 15.75 26.90
N VAL A 583 -15.45 15.21 25.67
CA VAL A 583 -16.53 14.49 24.99
C VAL A 583 -16.14 13.03 24.79
N ALA A 584 -17.00 12.09 25.16
CA ALA A 584 -16.78 10.68 24.90
C ALA A 584 -16.81 10.38 23.38
N SER A 585 -16.05 9.35 22.95
CA SER A 585 -16.05 8.90 21.56
C SER A 585 -17.32 8.12 21.21
N ASN A 586 -17.78 8.25 19.95
CA ASN A 586 -18.81 7.39 19.36
C ASN A 586 -18.19 6.27 18.50
N SER A 587 -16.86 6.16 18.45
CA SER A 587 -16.17 5.12 17.70
C SER A 587 -16.25 3.75 18.42
N PRO A 588 -16.32 2.65 17.67
CA PRO A 588 -16.42 2.56 16.21
C PRO A 588 -17.79 3.03 15.68
N TYR A 589 -17.76 3.84 14.61
CA TYR A 589 -19.01 4.41 14.06
C TYR A 589 -19.82 3.37 13.28
N TYR A 590 -21.08 3.16 13.66
CA TYR A 590 -21.97 2.18 13.02
C TYR A 590 -22.71 2.75 11.81
N ARG A 591 -22.80 1.95 10.75
CA ARG A 591 -23.65 2.20 9.59
C ARG A 591 -24.44 0.95 9.26
N GLU A 592 -25.74 1.10 9.06
CA GLU A 592 -26.62 -0.01 8.73
C GLU A 592 -26.42 -0.49 7.29
N LEU A 593 -26.36 -1.83 7.12
CA LEU A 593 -26.29 -2.46 5.81
C LEU A 593 -27.67 -2.50 5.16
N LYS A 594 -27.71 -2.13 3.89
CA LYS A 594 -28.94 -2.13 3.10
C LYS A 594 -29.39 -3.55 2.76
N GLN A 595 -30.69 -3.82 2.94
CA GLN A 595 -31.35 -5.07 2.60
C GLN A 595 -31.87 -5.04 1.16
N TYR A 596 -31.81 -6.20 0.48
CA TYR A 596 -32.40 -6.43 -0.83
C TYR A 596 -33.28 -7.69 -0.80
N ASP A 597 -34.49 -7.61 -1.37
CA ASP A 597 -35.47 -8.71 -1.31
C ASP A 597 -35.41 -9.59 -2.57
N ARG A 598 -34.66 -9.18 -3.58
CA ARG A 598 -34.51 -9.92 -4.84
C ARG A 598 -33.15 -9.73 -5.46
N PRO A 599 -32.67 -10.68 -6.28
CA PRO A 599 -31.43 -10.55 -7.02
C PRO A 599 -31.44 -9.29 -7.89
N THR A 600 -30.37 -8.50 -7.79
CA THR A 600 -30.25 -7.19 -8.45
C THR A 600 -28.86 -7.02 -9.01
N VAL A 601 -28.73 -6.42 -10.18
CA VAL A 601 -27.46 -6.08 -10.83
C VAL A 601 -27.32 -4.58 -10.94
N PHE A 602 -26.42 -4.00 -10.18
CA PHE A 602 -26.06 -2.57 -10.33
C PHE A 602 -24.94 -2.47 -11.36
N PHE A 603 -25.21 -1.78 -12.46
CA PHE A 603 -24.28 -1.65 -13.56
C PHE A 603 -23.90 -0.19 -13.84
N ILE A 604 -22.59 0.07 -13.94
CA ILE A 604 -22.06 1.34 -14.40
C ILE A 604 -21.16 1.15 -15.63
N ASP A 605 -21.45 1.89 -16.70
CA ASP A 605 -20.72 1.79 -17.95
C ASP A 605 -19.37 2.52 -17.89
N MET A 606 -18.31 1.78 -18.16
CA MET A 606 -16.93 2.24 -18.20
C MET A 606 -16.30 1.96 -19.59
N PRO A 607 -16.65 2.72 -20.62
CA PRO A 607 -16.36 2.37 -22.02
C PRO A 607 -14.88 2.37 -22.40
N ASP A 608 -14.02 2.97 -21.58
CA ASP A 608 -12.57 3.05 -21.84
C ASP A 608 -11.78 1.92 -21.14
N MET A 609 -12.46 1.06 -20.35
CA MET A 609 -11.82 -0.04 -19.63
C MET A 609 -11.74 -1.33 -20.46
N ALA A 610 -10.60 -2.02 -20.35
CA ALA A 610 -10.39 -3.37 -20.90
C ALA A 610 -10.95 -4.43 -19.95
N GLN A 611 -10.97 -4.17 -18.66
CA GLN A 611 -11.48 -5.06 -17.62
C GLN A 611 -12.86 -4.64 -17.12
N SER A 612 -13.61 -5.64 -16.60
CA SER A 612 -14.76 -5.44 -15.73
C SER A 612 -14.39 -5.78 -14.30
N ILE A 613 -14.85 -4.97 -13.36
CA ILE A 613 -14.75 -5.27 -11.93
C ILE A 613 -16.13 -5.66 -11.43
N VAL A 614 -16.21 -6.86 -10.87
CA VAL A 614 -17.45 -7.48 -10.44
C VAL A 614 -17.39 -7.74 -8.94
N TYR A 615 -18.43 -7.32 -8.22
CA TYR A 615 -18.67 -7.76 -6.83
C TYR A 615 -19.96 -8.54 -6.74
N GLY A 616 -19.96 -9.56 -5.86
CA GLY A 616 -21.17 -10.20 -5.36
C GLY A 616 -21.36 -9.81 -3.88
N TYR A 617 -22.51 -9.28 -3.53
CA TYR A 617 -22.85 -8.85 -2.17
C TYR A 617 -24.06 -9.61 -1.63
N VAL A 618 -23.96 -10.08 -0.39
CA VAL A 618 -25.07 -10.69 0.36
C VAL A 618 -25.05 -10.12 1.79
N LYS A 619 -26.17 -9.52 2.23
CA LYS A 619 -26.35 -9.16 3.63
C LYS A 619 -26.77 -10.40 4.42
N GLY A 620 -26.05 -10.68 5.51
CA GLY A 620 -26.39 -11.74 6.45
C GLY A 620 -27.33 -11.28 7.58
N ASP A 621 -27.47 -12.13 8.56
CA ASP A 621 -28.14 -11.83 9.84
C ASP A 621 -27.13 -11.37 10.90
N PRO A 622 -27.59 -10.90 12.06
CA PRO A 622 -26.71 -10.65 13.19
C PRO A 622 -25.87 -11.88 13.57
N VAL A 623 -24.57 -11.66 13.85
CA VAL A 623 -23.62 -12.71 14.24
C VAL A 623 -22.97 -12.29 15.57
N ASP A 624 -23.65 -12.60 16.65
CA ASP A 624 -23.21 -12.24 18.00
C ASP A 624 -22.58 -13.41 18.75
N ASP A 625 -22.98 -14.66 18.42
CA ASP A 625 -22.43 -15.83 19.05
C ASP A 625 -20.99 -16.12 18.57
N LYS A 626 -20.18 -16.60 19.49
CA LYS A 626 -18.77 -16.83 19.28
C LYS A 626 -18.48 -17.89 18.21
N ALA A 627 -19.24 -19.00 18.21
CA ALA A 627 -19.01 -20.11 17.28
C ALA A 627 -19.22 -19.66 15.84
N SER A 628 -20.30 -18.92 15.55
CA SER A 628 -20.56 -18.33 14.23
C SER A 628 -19.51 -17.29 13.84
N ARG A 629 -19.05 -16.47 14.78
CA ARG A 629 -17.94 -15.50 14.51
C ARG A 629 -16.64 -16.22 14.13
N HIS A 630 -16.30 -17.33 14.78
CA HIS A 630 -15.14 -18.13 14.45
C HIS A 630 -15.32 -18.87 13.12
N ALA A 631 -16.49 -19.48 12.88
CA ALA A 631 -16.82 -20.15 11.62
C ALA A 631 -16.74 -19.20 10.42
N SER A 632 -17.09 -17.90 10.60
CA SER A 632 -16.98 -16.89 9.53
C SER A 632 -15.55 -16.68 9.04
N ARG A 633 -14.57 -16.83 9.94
CA ARG A 633 -13.14 -16.71 9.58
C ARG A 633 -12.69 -17.93 8.77
N LEU A 634 -13.07 -19.14 9.20
CA LEU A 634 -12.80 -20.36 8.43
C LEU A 634 -13.47 -20.31 7.06
N PHE A 635 -14.77 -19.94 7.03
CA PHE A 635 -15.50 -19.74 5.77
C PHE A 635 -14.79 -18.76 4.84
N SER A 636 -14.35 -17.60 5.34
CA SER A 636 -13.71 -16.58 4.53
C SER A 636 -12.40 -17.06 3.90
N VAL A 637 -11.58 -17.81 4.64
CA VAL A 637 -10.36 -18.40 4.10
C VAL A 637 -10.68 -19.50 3.09
N TYR A 638 -11.61 -20.39 3.42
CA TYR A 638 -12.04 -21.48 2.56
C TYR A 638 -12.62 -20.97 1.22
N PHE A 639 -13.46 -19.93 1.27
CA PHE A 639 -14.16 -19.43 0.08
C PHE A 639 -13.27 -18.57 -0.82
N GLY A 640 -12.53 -17.62 -0.27
CA GLY A 640 -11.82 -16.65 -1.11
C GLY A 640 -10.62 -15.94 -0.46
N GLY A 641 -10.05 -16.51 0.61
CA GLY A 641 -9.03 -15.84 1.42
C GLY A 641 -7.60 -15.99 0.94
N ASP A 642 -7.28 -16.97 0.09
CA ASP A 642 -5.93 -17.24 -0.39
C ASP A 642 -5.89 -18.08 -1.68
N MET A 643 -4.67 -18.53 -2.04
CA MET A 643 -4.41 -19.30 -3.25
C MET A 643 -5.07 -20.71 -3.23
N SER A 644 -5.36 -21.28 -2.08
CA SER A 644 -6.04 -22.57 -1.93
C SER A 644 -7.57 -22.46 -1.90
N SER A 645 -8.11 -21.23 -1.84
CA SER A 645 -9.54 -20.96 -1.74
C SER A 645 -10.32 -21.36 -2.99
N LEU A 646 -11.64 -21.58 -2.82
CA LEU A 646 -12.52 -21.93 -3.94
C LEU A 646 -12.47 -20.91 -5.07
N MET A 647 -12.54 -19.60 -4.77
CA MET A 647 -12.52 -18.57 -5.80
C MET A 647 -11.21 -18.55 -6.57
N PHE A 648 -10.09 -18.67 -5.87
CA PHE A 648 -8.79 -18.63 -6.51
C PHE A 648 -8.62 -19.83 -7.45
N GLN A 649 -8.94 -21.03 -6.98
CA GLN A 649 -8.81 -22.26 -7.77
C GLN A 649 -9.77 -22.29 -8.97
N GLU A 650 -11.05 -22.01 -8.73
CA GLU A 650 -12.08 -22.16 -9.76
C GLU A 650 -12.09 -21.03 -10.80
N ILE A 651 -11.76 -19.80 -10.41
CA ILE A 651 -11.85 -18.64 -11.31
C ILE A 651 -10.49 -18.31 -11.93
N ARG A 652 -9.41 -18.29 -11.12
CA ARG A 652 -8.08 -17.93 -11.59
C ARG A 652 -7.31 -19.12 -12.15
N GLU A 653 -7.04 -20.14 -11.33
CA GLU A 653 -6.12 -21.23 -11.69
C GLU A 653 -6.66 -22.10 -12.84
N PHE A 654 -7.90 -22.55 -12.72
CA PHE A 654 -8.43 -23.50 -13.69
C PHE A 654 -9.01 -22.83 -14.93
N ARG A 655 -9.53 -21.61 -14.83
CA ARG A 655 -10.23 -20.95 -15.94
C ARG A 655 -9.55 -19.68 -16.44
N SER A 656 -8.56 -19.15 -15.73
CA SER A 656 -7.85 -17.91 -16.09
C SER A 656 -8.79 -16.74 -16.39
N PHE A 657 -9.96 -16.70 -15.73
CA PHE A 657 -10.95 -15.67 -15.96
C PHE A 657 -10.57 -14.36 -15.29
N ALA A 658 -9.79 -14.41 -14.21
CA ALA A 658 -9.46 -13.23 -13.43
C ALA A 658 -8.06 -13.34 -12.82
N TYR A 659 -7.31 -12.25 -12.83
CA TYR A 659 -6.05 -12.15 -12.08
C TYR A 659 -6.31 -11.92 -10.58
N ARG A 660 -7.26 -11.04 -10.25
CA ARG A 660 -7.64 -10.72 -8.87
C ARG A 660 -8.97 -11.38 -8.52
N THR A 661 -8.96 -12.16 -7.45
CA THR A 661 -10.16 -12.76 -6.85
C THR A 661 -10.08 -12.68 -5.33
N SER A 662 -11.19 -12.43 -4.69
CA SER A 662 -11.31 -12.52 -3.22
C SER A 662 -12.76 -12.73 -2.80
N GLY A 663 -12.96 -13.36 -1.66
CA GLY A 663 -14.28 -13.55 -1.09
C GLY A 663 -14.19 -13.65 0.44
N ARG A 664 -14.96 -12.83 1.15
CA ARG A 664 -14.92 -12.84 2.62
C ARG A 664 -16.26 -12.42 3.22
N TYR A 665 -16.53 -12.94 4.38
CA TYR A 665 -17.61 -12.45 5.23
C TYR A 665 -17.06 -11.39 6.18
N GLN A 666 -17.60 -10.18 6.10
CA GLN A 666 -17.26 -9.08 6.98
C GLN A 666 -18.21 -9.10 8.17
N LEU A 667 -17.67 -9.48 9.32
CA LEU A 667 -18.38 -9.41 10.59
C LEU A 667 -18.66 -7.96 10.99
N PRO A 668 -19.77 -7.69 11.69
CA PRO A 668 -19.93 -6.42 12.39
C PRO A 668 -18.89 -6.31 13.50
N ASN A 669 -18.57 -5.07 13.88
CA ASN A 669 -17.70 -4.83 15.04
C ASN A 669 -18.31 -5.50 16.29
N HIS A 670 -17.47 -6.10 17.13
CA HIS A 670 -17.94 -6.85 18.32
C HIS A 670 -18.67 -5.95 19.32
N ALA A 671 -18.35 -4.66 19.38
CA ALA A 671 -19.05 -3.67 20.20
C ALA A 671 -20.50 -3.42 19.74
N HIS A 672 -20.87 -3.73 18.50
CA HIS A 672 -22.20 -3.50 17.94
C HIS A 672 -23.02 -4.79 17.92
N LYS A 673 -23.57 -5.15 19.08
CA LYS A 673 -24.43 -6.32 19.21
C LYS A 673 -25.74 -6.19 18.41
N GLY A 674 -26.26 -7.30 17.90
CA GLY A 674 -27.50 -7.34 17.11
C GLY A 674 -27.38 -6.78 15.69
N THR A 675 -26.16 -6.50 15.21
CA THR A 675 -25.96 -5.97 13.86
C THR A 675 -25.56 -7.05 12.86
N ALA A 676 -26.00 -6.87 11.61
CA ALA A 676 -25.75 -7.84 10.54
C ALA A 676 -24.33 -7.71 9.98
N GLY A 677 -23.75 -8.86 9.61
CA GLY A 677 -22.58 -8.92 8.74
C GLY A 677 -22.93 -8.96 7.26
N SER A 678 -21.92 -9.03 6.40
CA SER A 678 -22.12 -9.18 4.97
C SER A 678 -21.03 -9.99 4.29
N PHE A 679 -21.44 -10.82 3.36
CA PHE A 679 -20.51 -11.45 2.43
C PHE A 679 -20.24 -10.54 1.24
N THR A 680 -18.99 -10.44 0.82
CA THR A 680 -18.57 -9.74 -0.39
C THR A 680 -17.53 -10.57 -1.12
N ALA A 681 -17.81 -10.90 -2.36
CA ALA A 681 -16.86 -11.50 -3.29
C ALA A 681 -16.47 -10.49 -4.36
N MET A 682 -15.25 -10.57 -4.89
CA MET A 682 -14.73 -9.68 -5.92
C MET A 682 -13.92 -10.47 -6.95
N LEU A 683 -14.06 -10.11 -8.20
CA LEU A 683 -13.16 -10.49 -9.28
C LEU A 683 -12.97 -9.34 -10.27
N SER A 684 -11.83 -9.37 -10.95
CA SER A 684 -11.53 -8.45 -12.06
C SER A 684 -11.15 -9.28 -13.28
N THR A 685 -11.94 -9.15 -14.34
CA THR A 685 -11.88 -9.98 -15.54
C THR A 685 -11.87 -9.14 -16.81
N GLN A 686 -11.43 -9.70 -17.91
CA GLN A 686 -11.54 -9.06 -19.22
C GLN A 686 -13.02 -8.79 -19.56
N SER A 687 -13.31 -7.63 -20.17
CA SER A 687 -14.71 -7.19 -20.36
C SER A 687 -15.58 -8.17 -21.15
N ASP A 688 -15.02 -8.88 -22.13
CA ASP A 688 -15.74 -9.90 -22.92
C ASP A 688 -15.92 -11.24 -22.18
N LYS A 689 -15.21 -11.45 -21.05
CA LYS A 689 -15.32 -12.60 -20.17
C LYS A 689 -16.18 -12.35 -18.94
N THR A 690 -16.78 -11.18 -18.83
CA THR A 690 -17.57 -10.77 -17.66
C THR A 690 -18.66 -11.78 -17.30
N LEU A 691 -19.43 -12.26 -18.27
CA LEU A 691 -20.52 -13.21 -18.05
C LEU A 691 -20.03 -14.61 -17.69
N ASP A 692 -18.96 -15.08 -18.33
CA ASP A 692 -18.35 -16.38 -18.03
C ASP A 692 -17.84 -16.39 -16.57
N ALA A 693 -17.10 -15.34 -16.16
CA ALA A 693 -16.58 -15.21 -14.80
C ALA A 693 -17.71 -15.02 -13.76
N LEU A 694 -18.72 -14.22 -14.10
CA LEU A 694 -19.90 -14.01 -13.25
C LEU A 694 -20.66 -15.33 -13.03
N GLY A 695 -20.81 -16.16 -14.07
CA GLY A 695 -21.48 -17.46 -13.96
C GLY A 695 -20.80 -18.40 -12.98
N VAL A 696 -19.46 -18.45 -13.00
CA VAL A 696 -18.70 -19.24 -12.02
C VAL A 696 -18.85 -18.65 -10.62
N LEU A 697 -18.76 -17.33 -10.47
CA LEU A 697 -18.95 -16.68 -9.18
C LEU A 697 -20.36 -16.90 -8.61
N ASP A 698 -21.39 -16.76 -9.43
CA ASP A 698 -22.80 -16.99 -9.02
C ASP A 698 -23.01 -18.44 -8.55
N SER A 699 -22.45 -19.39 -9.31
CA SER A 699 -22.49 -20.82 -8.94
C SER A 699 -21.82 -21.08 -7.58
N LEU A 700 -20.62 -20.53 -7.35
CA LEU A 700 -19.91 -20.69 -6.08
C LEU A 700 -20.66 -20.04 -4.89
N ILE A 701 -21.32 -18.88 -5.10
CA ILE A 701 -22.09 -18.21 -4.05
C ILE A 701 -23.36 -18.97 -3.73
N ARG A 702 -24.07 -19.52 -4.74
CA ARG A 702 -25.35 -20.23 -4.55
C ARG A 702 -25.18 -21.65 -4.07
N GLU A 703 -24.17 -22.34 -4.57
CA GLU A 703 -23.91 -23.77 -4.36
C GLU A 703 -22.43 -23.97 -4.02
N MET A 704 -22.04 -23.54 -2.82
CA MET A 704 -20.65 -23.67 -2.37
C MET A 704 -20.23 -25.14 -2.32
N PRO A 705 -19.21 -25.58 -3.10
CA PRO A 705 -18.68 -26.92 -3.02
C PRO A 705 -18.13 -27.23 -1.63
N LEU A 706 -18.46 -28.38 -1.08
CA LEU A 706 -17.97 -28.86 0.21
C LEU A 706 -16.78 -29.80 -0.01
N LYS A 707 -15.61 -29.43 0.44
CA LYS A 707 -14.34 -30.16 0.32
C LYS A 707 -13.74 -30.37 1.71
N PRO A 708 -14.21 -31.41 2.47
CA PRO A 708 -13.76 -31.66 3.84
C PRO A 708 -12.24 -31.81 3.97
N GLU A 709 -11.60 -32.37 2.94
CA GLU A 709 -10.14 -32.59 2.88
C GLU A 709 -9.33 -31.27 2.94
N ARG A 710 -9.95 -30.12 2.70
CA ARG A 710 -9.27 -28.79 2.74
C ARG A 710 -9.34 -28.11 4.11
N VAL A 711 -10.20 -28.59 5.01
CA VAL A 711 -10.47 -27.86 6.27
C VAL A 711 -9.23 -27.79 7.14
N GLU A 712 -8.46 -28.85 7.21
CA GLU A 712 -7.23 -28.88 8.02
C GLU A 712 -6.20 -27.86 7.50
N ALA A 713 -6.02 -27.76 6.17
CA ALA A 713 -5.16 -26.75 5.56
C ALA A 713 -5.65 -25.32 5.85
N VAL A 714 -6.97 -25.09 5.86
CA VAL A 714 -7.56 -23.79 6.22
C VAL A 714 -7.28 -23.43 7.68
N LYS A 715 -7.45 -24.39 8.60
CA LYS A 715 -7.14 -24.19 10.02
C LYS A 715 -5.67 -23.85 10.23
N GLN A 716 -4.81 -24.66 9.64
CA GLN A 716 -3.36 -24.45 9.72
C GLN A 716 -2.93 -23.09 9.19
N MET A 717 -3.52 -22.66 8.09
CA MET A 717 -3.26 -21.33 7.52
C MET A 717 -3.72 -20.21 8.47
N LEU A 718 -4.84 -20.34 9.16
CA LEU A 718 -5.31 -19.36 10.15
C LEU A 718 -4.39 -19.30 11.36
N VAL A 719 -3.90 -20.46 11.84
CA VAL A 719 -2.88 -20.53 12.91
C VAL A 719 -1.60 -19.80 12.48
N ASN A 720 -1.10 -20.12 11.28
CA ASN A 720 0.09 -19.48 10.74
C ASN A 720 -0.09 -17.98 10.55
N ARG A 721 -1.27 -17.55 10.10
CA ARG A 721 -1.58 -16.11 9.95
C ARG A 721 -1.52 -15.39 11.29
N ILE A 722 -2.10 -15.95 12.36
CA ILE A 722 -2.06 -15.34 13.70
C ILE A 722 -0.62 -15.20 14.17
N ASN A 723 0.22 -16.22 13.97
CA ASN A 723 1.63 -16.18 14.36
C ASN A 723 2.44 -15.15 13.56
N ASN A 724 2.18 -15.08 12.25
CA ASN A 724 2.89 -14.17 11.34
C ASN A 724 2.39 -12.71 11.44
N ASP A 725 1.12 -12.50 11.76
CA ASP A 725 0.49 -11.18 11.88
C ASP A 725 0.65 -10.58 13.28
N TYR A 726 1.55 -11.12 14.13
CA TYR A 726 1.88 -10.49 15.40
C TYR A 726 2.40 -9.06 15.12
N PRO A 727 1.78 -8.03 15.71
CA PRO A 727 2.07 -6.66 15.34
C PRO A 727 3.52 -6.28 15.70
N PRO A 728 4.19 -5.48 14.87
CA PRO A 728 5.46 -4.86 15.25
C PRO A 728 5.33 -4.07 16.55
N PHE A 729 6.43 -3.93 17.30
CA PHE A 729 6.42 -3.27 18.61
C PHE A 729 5.81 -1.86 18.60
N ARG A 730 5.89 -1.12 17.48
CA ARG A 730 5.28 0.21 17.34
C ARG A 730 3.75 0.19 17.23
N ASN A 731 3.18 -0.94 16.82
CA ASN A 731 1.74 -1.11 16.59
C ASN A 731 1.03 -1.92 17.70
N LEU A 732 1.77 -2.46 18.67
CA LEU A 732 1.20 -3.25 19.77
C LEU A 732 0.17 -2.47 20.58
N SER A 733 0.49 -1.23 20.95
CA SER A 733 -0.40 -0.37 21.72
C SER A 733 -1.72 -0.07 21.01
N GLU A 734 -1.67 0.18 19.69
CA GLU A 734 -2.87 0.41 18.87
C GLU A 734 -3.71 -0.86 18.74
N LYS A 735 -3.06 -2.02 18.61
CA LYS A 735 -3.75 -3.32 18.56
C LYS A 735 -4.50 -3.62 19.86
N VAL A 736 -3.87 -3.39 21.03
CA VAL A 736 -4.50 -3.55 22.34
C VAL A 736 -5.65 -2.55 22.53
N ALA A 737 -5.46 -1.28 22.18
CA ALA A 737 -6.51 -0.26 22.30
C ALA A 737 -7.72 -0.61 21.40
N SER A 738 -7.47 -1.07 20.16
CA SER A 738 -8.53 -1.52 19.25
C SER A 738 -9.31 -2.71 19.82
N ALA A 739 -8.62 -3.70 20.37
CA ALA A 739 -9.28 -4.85 20.98
C ALA A 739 -10.13 -4.45 22.20
N ARG A 740 -9.61 -3.55 23.05
CA ARG A 740 -10.38 -3.00 24.19
C ARG A 740 -11.60 -2.20 23.75
N MET A 741 -11.48 -1.43 22.67
CA MET A 741 -12.61 -0.69 22.08
C MET A 741 -13.70 -1.64 21.55
N GLU A 742 -13.30 -2.81 21.07
CA GLU A 742 -14.23 -3.88 20.66
C GLU A 742 -14.83 -4.64 21.86
N GLY A 743 -14.37 -4.39 23.09
CA GLY A 743 -14.86 -5.01 24.32
C GLY A 743 -14.08 -6.26 24.76
N PHE A 744 -12.87 -6.46 24.23
CA PHE A 744 -11.98 -7.54 24.68
C PHE A 744 -11.04 -7.04 25.80
N ASP A 745 -10.91 -7.83 26.86
CA ASP A 745 -9.98 -7.61 27.97
C ASP A 745 -8.65 -8.36 27.81
N ARG A 746 -8.57 -9.24 26.81
CA ARG A 746 -7.39 -10.04 26.41
C ARG A 746 -7.39 -10.28 24.92
N ASP A 747 -6.29 -10.79 24.39
CA ASP A 747 -6.15 -11.08 22.98
C ASP A 747 -7.20 -12.13 22.52
N PRO A 748 -8.14 -11.78 21.64
CA PRO A 748 -9.14 -12.72 21.14
C PRO A 748 -8.55 -13.87 20.31
N ALA A 749 -7.28 -13.77 19.90
CA ALA A 749 -6.59 -14.83 19.16
C ALA A 749 -6.44 -16.12 19.98
N GLU A 750 -6.22 -16.01 21.29
CA GLU A 750 -6.09 -17.17 22.18
C GLU A 750 -7.34 -18.07 22.16
N GLU A 751 -8.50 -17.44 22.32
CA GLU A 751 -9.77 -18.15 22.30
C GLU A 751 -10.11 -18.70 20.91
N PHE A 752 -9.83 -17.92 19.87
CA PHE A 752 -10.03 -18.34 18.50
C PHE A 752 -9.21 -19.59 18.14
N LEU A 753 -7.92 -19.64 18.47
CA LEU A 753 -7.04 -20.78 18.20
C LEU A 753 -7.51 -22.04 18.89
N ARG A 754 -7.99 -21.93 20.14
CA ARG A 754 -8.55 -23.07 20.86
C ARG A 754 -9.80 -23.61 20.19
N ASP A 755 -10.71 -22.74 19.78
CA ASP A 755 -12.00 -23.14 19.24
C ASP A 755 -11.89 -23.71 17.82
N ILE A 756 -11.05 -23.13 16.94
CA ILE A 756 -10.88 -23.65 15.56
C ILE A 756 -10.28 -25.06 15.52
N ALA A 757 -9.53 -25.47 16.54
CA ALA A 757 -8.95 -26.81 16.60
C ALA A 757 -10.03 -27.91 16.46
N THR A 758 -11.23 -27.68 16.98
CA THR A 758 -12.35 -28.63 16.99
C THR A 758 -13.35 -28.42 15.86
N MET A 759 -13.26 -27.31 15.12
CA MET A 759 -14.18 -27.00 14.01
C MET A 759 -13.91 -27.86 12.78
N ASP A 760 -14.93 -28.11 12.01
CA ASP A 760 -14.88 -28.93 10.78
C ASP A 760 -15.66 -28.31 9.61
N MET A 761 -15.85 -29.10 8.54
CA MET A 761 -16.61 -28.67 7.36
C MET A 761 -18.10 -28.41 7.67
N GLN A 762 -18.63 -29.02 8.72
CA GLN A 762 -20.03 -28.78 9.10
C GLN A 762 -20.23 -27.39 9.65
N ASP A 763 -19.26 -26.85 10.41
CA ASP A 763 -19.29 -25.47 10.92
C ASP A 763 -19.22 -24.44 9.78
N ILE A 764 -18.33 -24.65 8.80
CA ILE A 764 -18.24 -23.83 7.60
C ILE A 764 -19.56 -23.89 6.81
N SER A 765 -20.08 -25.08 6.60
CA SER A 765 -21.34 -25.32 5.86
C SER A 765 -22.54 -24.72 6.57
N ARG A 766 -22.62 -24.87 7.90
CA ARG A 766 -23.68 -24.27 8.71
C ARG A 766 -23.66 -22.76 8.57
N PHE A 767 -22.49 -22.12 8.76
CA PHE A 767 -22.31 -20.68 8.60
C PHE A 767 -22.73 -20.22 7.20
N TYR A 768 -22.29 -20.90 6.15
CA TYR A 768 -22.68 -20.59 4.77
C TYR A 768 -24.20 -20.66 4.58
N ARG A 769 -24.86 -21.72 5.05
CA ARG A 769 -26.33 -21.89 4.93
C ARG A 769 -27.09 -20.79 5.68
N GLU A 770 -26.65 -20.41 6.87
CA GLU A 770 -27.32 -19.42 7.69
C GLU A 770 -27.13 -18.01 7.16
N GLN A 771 -25.97 -17.70 6.62
CA GLN A 771 -25.59 -16.32 6.32
C GLN A 771 -25.63 -15.96 4.83
N ILE A 772 -25.55 -16.92 3.92
CA ILE A 772 -25.36 -16.66 2.48
C ILE A 772 -26.34 -17.44 1.61
N SER A 773 -26.46 -18.74 1.81
CA SER A 773 -27.26 -19.61 0.96
C SER A 773 -28.73 -19.21 0.92
N GLY A 774 -29.36 -19.25 -0.26
CA GLY A 774 -30.76 -18.90 -0.46
C GLY A 774 -31.13 -17.42 -0.35
N ARG A 775 -30.14 -16.56 -0.02
CA ARG A 775 -30.34 -15.11 0.06
C ARG A 775 -30.19 -14.43 -1.32
N PRO A 776 -30.86 -13.28 -1.53
CA PRO A 776 -30.68 -12.50 -2.74
C PRO A 776 -29.22 -12.05 -2.89
N VAL A 777 -28.61 -12.41 -4.02
CA VAL A 777 -27.27 -11.92 -4.38
C VAL A 777 -27.41 -10.62 -5.15
N VAL A 778 -26.66 -9.61 -4.74
CA VAL A 778 -26.58 -8.32 -5.44
C VAL A 778 -25.25 -8.23 -6.16
N TYR A 779 -25.29 -8.11 -7.47
CA TYR A 779 -24.09 -7.91 -8.28
C TYR A 779 -23.83 -6.44 -8.54
N VAL A 780 -22.58 -6.06 -8.44
CA VAL A 780 -22.07 -4.71 -8.70
C VAL A 780 -21.05 -4.82 -9.80
N ILE A 781 -21.29 -4.18 -10.94
CA ILE A 781 -20.44 -4.31 -12.13
C ILE A 781 -20.06 -2.93 -12.67
N ALA A 782 -18.75 -2.68 -12.71
CA ALA A 782 -18.16 -1.57 -13.47
C ALA A 782 -17.41 -2.15 -14.67
N GLY A 783 -17.89 -1.92 -15.88
CA GLY A 783 -17.32 -2.51 -17.07
C GLY A 783 -17.81 -1.89 -18.38
N ASN A 784 -17.21 -2.29 -19.50
CA ASN A 784 -17.56 -1.77 -20.80
C ASN A 784 -18.80 -2.48 -21.37
N ARG A 785 -19.92 -1.76 -21.41
CA ARG A 785 -21.19 -2.28 -21.91
C ARG A 785 -21.14 -2.88 -23.32
N LYS A 786 -20.22 -2.45 -24.16
CA LYS A 786 -20.12 -2.95 -25.55
C LYS A 786 -19.70 -4.42 -25.62
N HIS A 787 -19.06 -4.92 -24.57
CA HIS A 787 -18.54 -6.29 -24.51
C HIS A 787 -19.40 -7.20 -23.62
N ILE A 788 -20.50 -6.70 -23.04
CA ILE A 788 -21.36 -7.45 -22.12
C ILE A 788 -22.77 -7.58 -22.73
N ASP A 789 -23.22 -8.82 -22.92
CA ASP A 789 -24.61 -9.07 -23.32
C ASP A 789 -25.57 -8.77 -22.17
N MET A 790 -26.23 -7.62 -22.28
CA MET A 790 -27.14 -7.13 -21.23
C MET A 790 -28.41 -7.99 -21.07
N LYS A 791 -28.79 -8.81 -22.09
CA LYS A 791 -29.93 -9.73 -21.95
C LYS A 791 -29.56 -10.92 -21.06
N LYS A 792 -28.39 -11.53 -21.32
CA LYS A 792 -27.85 -12.59 -20.48
C LYS A 792 -27.52 -12.08 -19.06
N LEU A 793 -27.02 -10.85 -18.94
CA LEU A 793 -26.76 -10.26 -17.62
C LEU A 793 -28.06 -10.12 -16.80
N ALA A 794 -29.21 -9.91 -17.45
CA ALA A 794 -30.49 -9.79 -16.76
C ALA A 794 -30.99 -11.13 -16.14
N GLU A 795 -30.39 -12.26 -16.50
CA GLU A 795 -30.67 -13.57 -15.90
C GLU A 795 -30.18 -13.64 -14.44
N TYR A 796 -29.17 -12.84 -14.07
CA TYR A 796 -28.64 -12.76 -12.72
C TYR A 796 -29.41 -11.82 -11.79
N GLY A 797 -30.35 -11.04 -12.32
CA GLY A 797 -31.20 -10.14 -11.52
C GLY A 797 -31.67 -8.89 -12.28
N THR A 798 -32.49 -8.11 -11.63
CA THR A 798 -32.99 -6.84 -12.19
C THR A 798 -31.85 -5.86 -12.38
N ILE A 799 -31.61 -5.39 -13.62
CA ILE A 799 -30.51 -4.46 -13.91
C ILE A 799 -30.90 -3.03 -13.55
N ILE A 800 -30.12 -2.42 -12.68
CA ILE A 800 -30.16 -1.01 -12.33
C ILE A 800 -28.94 -0.33 -12.92
N LYS A 801 -29.16 0.53 -13.94
CA LYS A 801 -28.10 1.36 -14.54
C LYS A 801 -27.83 2.55 -13.65
N VAL A 802 -26.60 2.65 -13.18
CA VAL A 802 -26.16 3.70 -12.23
C VAL A 802 -25.37 4.77 -12.98
N LYS A 803 -25.58 6.03 -12.59
CA LYS A 803 -24.82 7.17 -13.11
C LYS A 803 -23.73 7.56 -12.11
N LYS A 804 -22.65 8.16 -12.61
CA LYS A 804 -21.54 8.61 -11.78
C LYS A 804 -21.95 9.49 -10.61
N LYS A 805 -22.91 10.40 -10.82
CA LYS A 805 -23.44 11.28 -9.76
C LYS A 805 -24.22 10.56 -8.64
N ASP A 806 -24.65 9.33 -8.89
CA ASP A 806 -25.43 8.55 -7.93
C ASP A 806 -24.51 7.80 -6.92
N ILE A 807 -23.20 7.79 -7.16
CA ILE A 807 -22.20 7.09 -6.33
C ILE A 807 -21.13 8.01 -5.76
N TYR A 808 -21.04 9.25 -6.20
CA TYR A 808 -19.97 10.15 -5.79
C TYR A 808 -20.48 11.62 -5.81
N LYS A 809 -20.19 12.34 -4.75
CA LYS A 809 -20.62 13.73 -4.53
C LYS A 809 -19.51 14.75 -4.79
#